data_f870820c61e512a7314c47d09653a3a5
#
_entry.id   f870820c61e512a7314c47d09653a3a5
#
_cell.length_a   1.000
_cell.length_b   1.000
_cell.length_c   1.000
_cell.angle_alpha   90.00
_cell.angle_beta   90.00
_cell.angle_gamma   90.00
#
_symmetry.space_group_name_H-M   'P 1'
#
loop_
_entity.id
_entity.type
_entity.pdbx_description
1 polymer ?
#
loop_
_entity_poly.entity_id
_entity_poly.type
_entity_poly.pdbx_seq_one_letter_code
_entity_poly.pdbx_strand_id
1 'polypeptide(L)'
;MVQISLQNVSRSFGSEVIFSDVTAKIEDHDRIGLVGPNGTGKTTLLRVICGELEPDDGSGEIARGADLSIGYQKQNCGLSFEGTIWQEMQSVFADVYALERRMKELQERMAQENTPALAEEYRRTEDAFLARDGYQIEVKIKTVLTGMGFAEHGFDKCVDKLSGGEQTRLAIAKLLLEAPSLLILDEPTNHLDFATLSWLEDYLASYKGALLVVSHDRYFLDKLCNKIWELEDGTLWEYKGNYTAYTRQREEQDTRQKKLYEQQQAERAKLEDYVARNLVRASTTKMAQSRQKMLERLEPIEKPHRRLKPPKIRLEFETEPVKDVLDVEGLTIAVGSGERERVLLSSAEFNIQRGDKVAIIGPNGSGKTTLLRTLLSAQPPIKGRITWGRGVKRSYYDQGSDHLDQSLTVLDTMWKASPRLYETPLRTALGAMGLTGEDAHRLVGQLSGGERARLKLAIICLADSNVLVLDEPTNHLDLPSKEVLQQALAEYEGTLIIVSHDRYLLDRVPNRIFAIEQGALHQYKGGYGAYLRAKAELGPERAATPQPKTESEQKKQYNRGKEQRREDARRRKEYAEAETLIHTLEEELEQIKTEMAQDSVQNDYQRLQELCALIEEKQGLLDSAMERWLTLSEEMGNN
;
A
#
# COMPACT_ATOMS: atom_id res chain seq x y z
N MET A 1 13.71 24.06 2.04
CA MET A 1 13.90 24.68 3.39
C MET A 1 13.54 23.61 4.43
N VAL A 2 14.17 23.62 5.63
CA VAL A 2 13.81 22.69 6.70
C VAL A 2 12.50 23.13 7.34
N GLN A 3 11.47 22.27 7.32
CA GLN A 3 10.18 22.54 7.95
C GLN A 3 10.16 22.15 9.42
N ILE A 4 10.71 20.96 9.74
CA ILE A 4 10.83 20.46 11.12
C ILE A 4 12.21 19.83 11.29
N SER A 5 12.86 20.10 12.44
CA SER A 5 14.08 19.44 12.86
C SER A 5 13.89 18.88 14.26
N LEU A 6 14.05 17.57 14.40
CA LEU A 6 14.09 16.84 15.65
C LEU A 6 15.57 16.65 16.02
N GLN A 7 15.99 16.94 17.25
CA GLN A 7 17.35 16.76 17.74
C GLN A 7 17.33 16.06 19.08
N ASN A 8 17.78 14.79 19.12
CA ASN A 8 17.89 13.95 20.33
C ASN A 8 16.57 13.87 21.12
N VAL A 9 15.44 13.77 20.42
CA VAL A 9 14.12 13.73 21.03
C VAL A 9 13.83 12.34 21.58
N SER A 10 13.41 12.27 22.85
CA SER A 10 13.03 11.03 23.51
C SER A 10 11.63 11.13 24.10
N ARG A 11 10.93 10.00 24.18
CA ARG A 11 9.61 9.90 24.79
C ARG A 11 9.42 8.58 25.51
N SER A 12 8.93 8.66 26.76
CA SER A 12 8.57 7.53 27.60
C SER A 12 7.16 7.66 28.18
N PHE A 13 6.57 6.54 28.58
CA PHE A 13 5.34 6.50 29.38
C PHE A 13 5.60 5.71 30.65
N GLY A 14 5.68 6.41 31.77
CA GLY A 14 6.06 5.80 33.06
C GLY A 14 7.49 5.26 32.99
N SER A 15 7.66 3.94 33.13
CA SER A 15 8.97 3.26 33.03
C SER A 15 9.31 2.73 31.63
N GLU A 16 8.39 2.80 30.70
CA GLU A 16 8.56 2.26 29.34
C GLU A 16 9.06 3.36 28.39
N VAL A 17 10.27 3.19 27.86
CA VAL A 17 10.84 4.07 26.84
C VAL A 17 10.28 3.67 25.48
N ILE A 18 9.59 4.59 24.82
CA ILE A 18 9.01 4.35 23.49
C ILE A 18 10.04 4.59 22.40
N PHE A 19 10.76 5.71 22.50
CA PHE A 19 11.91 6.00 21.63
C PHE A 19 12.88 6.95 22.33
N SER A 20 14.17 6.86 21.97
CA SER A 20 15.24 7.68 22.54
C SER A 20 16.13 8.25 21.46
N ASP A 21 16.65 9.46 21.71
CA ASP A 21 17.66 10.15 20.91
C ASP A 21 17.30 10.27 19.43
N VAL A 22 16.01 10.42 19.11
CA VAL A 22 15.55 10.56 17.72
C VAL A 22 16.03 11.88 17.15
N THR A 23 16.82 11.79 16.08
CA THR A 23 17.31 12.94 15.30
C THR A 23 16.89 12.77 13.85
N ALA A 24 16.06 13.70 13.34
CA ALA A 24 15.52 13.63 11.99
C ALA A 24 15.15 15.02 11.48
N LYS A 25 15.02 15.17 10.15
CA LYS A 25 14.64 16.44 9.50
C LYS A 25 13.59 16.19 8.43
N ILE A 26 12.61 17.08 8.37
CA ILE A 26 11.61 17.13 7.31
C ILE A 26 11.85 18.42 6.52
N GLU A 27 12.10 18.27 5.23
CA GLU A 27 12.34 19.37 4.30
C GLU A 27 11.12 19.60 3.38
N ASP A 28 11.09 20.76 2.71
CA ASP A 28 10.08 21.03 1.69
C ASP A 28 10.07 19.91 0.65
N HIS A 29 8.87 19.50 0.26
CA HIS A 29 8.66 18.43 -0.73
C HIS A 29 9.17 17.03 -0.35
N ASP A 30 9.63 16.82 0.90
CA ASP A 30 9.94 15.48 1.37
C ASP A 30 8.70 14.57 1.30
N ARG A 31 8.93 13.32 0.91
CA ARG A 31 7.94 12.24 0.84
C ARG A 31 8.41 11.11 1.73
N ILE A 32 8.03 11.17 3.01
CA ILE A 32 8.56 10.28 4.04
C ILE A 32 7.54 9.20 4.35
N GLY A 33 7.96 7.93 4.25
CA GLY A 33 7.20 6.78 4.75
C GLY A 33 7.73 6.35 6.12
N LEU A 34 6.91 6.38 7.16
CA LEU A 34 7.27 5.89 8.49
C LEU A 34 6.80 4.44 8.64
N VAL A 35 7.77 3.53 8.80
CA VAL A 35 7.53 2.09 8.91
C VAL A 35 8.07 1.54 10.23
N GLY A 36 7.61 0.37 10.62
CA GLY A 36 8.02 -0.35 11.84
C GLY A 36 6.91 -1.28 12.35
N PRO A 37 7.22 -2.23 13.24
CA PRO A 37 6.24 -3.11 13.87
C PRO A 37 5.13 -2.35 14.60
N ASN A 38 4.00 -3.01 14.86
CA ASN A 38 2.96 -2.42 15.70
C ASN A 38 3.45 -2.26 17.15
N GLY A 39 3.08 -1.15 17.78
CA GLY A 39 3.49 -0.85 19.15
C GLY A 39 4.85 -0.16 19.31
N THR A 40 5.62 0.06 18.24
CA THR A 40 6.94 0.73 18.31
C THR A 40 6.89 2.25 18.52
N GLY A 41 5.70 2.84 18.66
CA GLY A 41 5.56 4.27 18.94
C GLY A 41 5.44 5.18 17.71
N LYS A 42 5.11 4.64 16.52
CA LYS A 42 4.91 5.45 15.29
C LYS A 42 3.92 6.59 15.50
N THR A 43 2.71 6.28 15.98
CA THR A 43 1.67 7.29 16.25
C THR A 43 2.11 8.25 17.36
N THR A 44 2.88 7.80 18.37
CA THR A 44 3.46 8.67 19.40
C THR A 44 4.45 9.66 18.79
N LEU A 45 5.32 9.21 17.90
CA LEU A 45 6.26 10.08 17.18
C LEU A 45 5.51 11.11 16.33
N LEU A 46 4.44 10.71 15.61
CA LEU A 46 3.61 11.65 14.85
C LEU A 46 2.99 12.73 15.77
N ARG A 47 2.45 12.34 16.93
CA ARG A 47 1.87 13.29 17.90
C ARG A 47 2.91 14.26 18.45
N VAL A 48 4.14 13.79 18.68
CA VAL A 48 5.25 14.65 19.10
C VAL A 48 5.64 15.64 17.99
N ILE A 49 5.69 15.20 16.75
CA ILE A 49 5.93 16.05 15.57
C ILE A 49 4.83 17.11 15.42
N CYS A 50 3.57 16.73 15.61
CA CYS A 50 2.41 17.63 15.56
C CYS A 50 2.36 18.63 16.74
N GLY A 51 3.09 18.37 17.84
CA GLY A 51 3.03 19.17 19.07
C GLY A 51 1.84 18.83 19.96
N GLU A 52 1.19 17.69 19.77
CA GLU A 52 0.15 17.19 20.67
C GLU A 52 0.72 16.52 21.93
N LEU A 53 1.96 16.04 21.83
CA LEU A 53 2.73 15.49 22.94
C LEU A 53 4.07 16.22 23.00
N GLU A 54 4.49 16.59 24.21
CA GLU A 54 5.80 17.16 24.43
C GLU A 54 6.85 16.04 24.58
N PRO A 55 8.10 16.24 24.14
CA PRO A 55 9.22 15.37 24.49
C PRO A 55 9.38 15.22 25.99
N ASP A 56 10.14 14.21 26.45
CA ASP A 56 10.47 14.07 27.87
C ASP A 56 11.35 15.22 28.36
N ASP A 57 11.17 15.64 29.61
CA ASP A 57 11.95 16.72 30.24
C ASP A 57 13.46 16.43 30.16
N GLY A 58 14.21 17.40 29.63
CA GLY A 58 15.66 17.26 29.45
C GLY A 58 16.07 16.44 28.23
N SER A 59 15.14 15.90 27.43
CA SER A 59 15.41 15.40 26.09
C SER A 59 15.52 16.58 25.11
N GLY A 60 16.01 16.31 23.89
CA GLY A 60 16.31 17.32 22.89
C GLY A 60 15.21 18.27 22.46
N GLU A 61 15.38 18.96 21.36
CA GLU A 61 14.57 20.08 20.93
C GLU A 61 13.90 19.81 19.57
N ILE A 62 12.68 20.38 19.38
CA ILE A 62 11.96 20.34 18.11
C ILE A 62 11.88 21.77 17.58
N ALA A 63 12.67 22.05 16.55
CA ALA A 63 12.60 23.32 15.82
C ALA A 63 11.57 23.23 14.69
N ARG A 64 10.65 24.19 14.63
CA ARG A 64 9.61 24.32 13.60
C ARG A 64 9.80 25.60 12.80
N GLY A 65 9.59 25.52 11.48
CA GLY A 65 9.60 26.70 10.60
C GLY A 65 8.51 27.73 10.99
N ALA A 66 8.78 29.01 10.76
CA ALA A 66 7.87 30.10 11.15
C ALA A 66 6.50 30.04 10.45
N ASP A 67 6.46 29.61 9.19
CA ASP A 67 5.24 29.56 8.36
C ASP A 67 4.70 28.11 8.21
N LEU A 68 5.05 27.22 9.15
CA LEU A 68 4.67 25.82 9.09
C LEU A 68 3.19 25.63 9.43
N SER A 69 2.42 25.12 8.48
CA SER A 69 1.07 24.58 8.71
C SER A 69 1.11 23.06 8.68
N ILE A 70 0.63 22.41 9.73
CA ILE A 70 0.61 20.94 9.86
C ILE A 70 -0.84 20.47 9.77
N GLY A 71 -1.13 19.58 8.81
CA GLY A 71 -2.37 18.84 8.75
C GLY A 71 -2.15 17.41 9.23
N TYR A 72 -2.80 17.01 10.29
CA TYR A 72 -2.70 15.66 10.85
C TYR A 72 -4.05 14.96 10.88
N GLN A 73 -4.11 13.77 10.28
CA GLN A 73 -5.28 12.92 10.32
C GLN A 73 -5.45 12.33 11.72
N LYS A 74 -6.41 12.87 12.49
CA LYS A 74 -6.75 12.38 13.83
C LYS A 74 -7.74 11.21 13.76
N GLN A 75 -7.64 10.27 14.70
CA GLN A 75 -8.62 9.19 14.85
C GLN A 75 -10.06 9.70 15.08
N ASN A 76 -10.22 10.87 15.71
CA ASN A 76 -11.50 11.55 15.91
C ASN A 76 -11.82 12.59 14.84
N CYS A 77 -11.29 12.44 13.66
CA CYS A 77 -11.61 13.06 12.38
C CYS A 77 -11.64 14.60 12.32
N GLY A 78 -11.66 15.36 13.41
CA GLY A 78 -11.77 16.83 13.38
C GLY A 78 -12.97 17.37 12.58
N LEU A 79 -14.01 16.54 12.41
CA LEU A 79 -15.23 16.84 11.69
C LEU A 79 -16.27 17.43 12.62
N SER A 80 -17.05 18.40 12.11
CA SER A 80 -18.28 18.84 12.75
C SER A 80 -19.41 17.89 12.40
N PHE A 81 -20.05 17.27 13.40
CA PHE A 81 -21.13 16.31 13.17
C PHE A 81 -22.50 16.97 12.94
N GLU A 82 -22.58 18.30 12.89
CA GLU A 82 -23.84 19.05 12.82
C GLU A 82 -24.26 19.43 11.39
N GLY A 83 -23.40 19.16 10.38
CA GLY A 83 -23.63 19.60 9.00
C GLY A 83 -23.71 18.48 7.97
N THR A 84 -23.92 18.89 6.71
CA THR A 84 -23.79 18.01 5.54
C THR A 84 -22.33 17.87 5.11
N ILE A 85 -22.03 16.80 4.33
CA ILE A 85 -20.70 16.60 3.71
C ILE A 85 -20.25 17.89 2.98
N TRP A 86 -21.16 18.50 2.22
CA TRP A 86 -20.85 19.73 1.47
C TRP A 86 -20.49 20.90 2.38
N GLN A 87 -21.29 21.13 3.43
CA GLN A 87 -21.06 22.22 4.40
C GLN A 87 -19.74 22.04 5.14
N GLU A 88 -19.40 20.81 5.49
CA GLU A 88 -18.14 20.49 6.15
C GLU A 88 -16.93 20.82 5.26
N MET A 89 -17.02 20.56 3.94
CA MET A 89 -15.95 20.94 3.00
C MET A 89 -15.91 22.44 2.75
N GLN A 90 -17.07 23.10 2.71
CA GLN A 90 -17.13 24.57 2.58
C GLN A 90 -16.50 25.29 3.78
N SER A 91 -16.56 24.70 4.98
CA SER A 91 -15.98 25.30 6.18
C SER A 91 -14.47 25.55 6.08
N VAL A 92 -13.75 24.75 5.28
CA VAL A 92 -12.31 24.94 5.00
C VAL A 92 -12.04 26.31 4.33
N PHE A 93 -12.98 26.80 3.53
CA PHE A 93 -12.86 28.03 2.77
C PHE A 93 -13.72 29.18 3.34
N ALA A 94 -14.04 29.14 4.65
CA ALA A 94 -14.90 30.08 5.31
C ALA A 94 -14.42 31.54 5.13
N ASP A 95 -13.12 31.78 5.14
CA ASP A 95 -12.49 33.08 4.90
C ASP A 95 -12.67 33.56 3.44
N VAL A 96 -12.61 32.67 2.46
CA VAL A 96 -12.83 33.02 1.05
C VAL A 96 -14.31 33.27 0.78
N TYR A 97 -15.21 32.52 1.37
CA TYR A 97 -16.64 32.81 1.31
C TYR A 97 -17.00 34.13 2.04
N ALA A 98 -16.23 34.54 3.06
CA ALA A 98 -16.38 35.85 3.68
C ALA A 98 -15.97 36.97 2.71
N LEU A 99 -14.89 36.78 1.92
CA LEU A 99 -14.52 37.74 0.86
C LEU A 99 -15.60 37.81 -0.22
N GLU A 100 -16.16 36.71 -0.65
CA GLU A 100 -17.25 36.69 -1.64
C GLU A 100 -18.48 37.47 -1.14
N ARG A 101 -18.88 37.27 0.12
CA ARG A 101 -19.97 38.03 0.74
C ARG A 101 -19.65 39.51 0.78
N ARG A 102 -18.40 39.88 1.16
CA ARG A 102 -17.95 41.27 1.19
C ARG A 102 -17.98 41.90 -0.19
N MET A 103 -17.58 41.20 -1.23
CA MET A 103 -17.68 41.67 -2.61
C MET A 103 -19.12 41.96 -3.00
N LYS A 104 -20.09 41.09 -2.67
CA LYS A 104 -21.52 41.30 -2.92
C LYS A 104 -22.06 42.54 -2.19
N GLU A 105 -21.72 42.68 -0.90
CA GLU A 105 -22.09 43.87 -0.11
C GLU A 105 -21.54 45.17 -0.72
N LEU A 106 -20.28 45.15 -1.16
CA LEU A 106 -19.66 46.31 -1.80
C LEU A 106 -20.31 46.63 -3.15
N GLN A 107 -20.67 45.62 -3.96
CA GLN A 107 -21.41 45.80 -5.21
C GLN A 107 -22.78 46.47 -4.98
N GLU A 108 -23.53 46.03 -3.97
CA GLU A 108 -24.83 46.63 -3.60
C GLU A 108 -24.67 48.08 -3.14
N ARG A 109 -23.62 48.40 -2.35
CA ARG A 109 -23.32 49.76 -1.92
C ARG A 109 -22.87 50.66 -3.08
N MET A 110 -22.04 50.14 -3.99
CA MET A 110 -21.62 50.87 -5.19
C MET A 110 -22.78 51.16 -6.14
N ALA A 111 -23.83 50.32 -6.16
CA ALA A 111 -25.04 50.57 -6.91
C ALA A 111 -25.87 51.73 -6.33
N GLN A 112 -25.72 52.04 -5.02
CA GLN A 112 -26.39 53.15 -4.35
C GLN A 112 -25.53 54.42 -4.33
N GLU A 113 -24.24 54.31 -4.02
CA GLU A 113 -23.26 55.39 -3.96
C GLU A 113 -21.95 54.95 -4.64
N ASN A 114 -21.66 55.52 -5.80
CA ASN A 114 -20.42 55.18 -6.51
C ASN A 114 -19.29 56.14 -6.09
N THR A 115 -18.53 55.76 -5.04
CA THR A 115 -17.38 56.55 -4.57
C THR A 115 -16.06 55.87 -4.95
N PRO A 116 -14.98 56.65 -5.25
CA PRO A 116 -13.67 56.06 -5.56
C PRO A 116 -13.12 55.15 -4.44
N ALA A 117 -13.46 55.42 -3.19
CA ALA A 117 -13.06 54.63 -2.03
C ALA A 117 -13.71 53.25 -2.02
N LEU A 118 -15.00 53.14 -2.35
CA LEU A 118 -15.70 51.87 -2.46
C LEU A 118 -15.18 51.03 -3.63
N ALA A 119 -14.87 51.67 -4.75
CA ALA A 119 -14.28 50.97 -5.91
C ALA A 119 -12.89 50.40 -5.58
N GLU A 120 -12.07 51.11 -4.83
CA GLU A 120 -10.76 50.61 -4.41
C GLU A 120 -10.87 49.48 -3.38
N GLU A 121 -11.82 49.54 -2.44
CA GLU A 121 -12.09 48.46 -1.48
C GLU A 121 -12.58 47.20 -2.20
N TYR A 122 -13.48 47.33 -3.18
CA TYR A 122 -13.95 46.24 -4.01
C TYR A 122 -12.78 45.56 -4.75
N ARG A 123 -11.94 46.35 -5.43
CA ARG A 123 -10.78 45.84 -6.15
C ARG A 123 -9.83 45.07 -5.25
N ARG A 124 -9.52 45.58 -4.05
CA ARG A 124 -8.66 44.88 -3.08
C ARG A 124 -9.28 43.56 -2.59
N THR A 125 -10.59 43.55 -2.37
CA THR A 125 -11.31 42.33 -1.95
C THR A 125 -11.37 41.34 -3.08
N GLU A 126 -11.58 41.79 -4.33
CA GLU A 126 -11.55 40.95 -5.53
C GLU A 126 -10.15 40.35 -5.78
N ASP A 127 -9.11 41.19 -5.69
CA ASP A 127 -7.71 40.74 -5.81
C ASP A 127 -7.39 39.63 -4.76
N ALA A 128 -7.84 39.80 -3.51
CA ALA A 128 -7.68 38.85 -2.44
C ALA A 128 -8.47 37.55 -2.69
N PHE A 129 -9.67 37.65 -3.26
CA PHE A 129 -10.49 36.49 -3.64
C PHE A 129 -9.89 35.72 -4.82
N LEU A 130 -9.38 36.41 -5.83
CA LEU A 130 -8.69 35.81 -6.98
C LEU A 130 -7.39 35.15 -6.59
N ALA A 131 -6.59 35.77 -5.71
CA ALA A 131 -5.33 35.22 -5.22
C ALA A 131 -5.51 33.87 -4.49
N ARG A 132 -6.73 33.60 -3.98
CA ARG A 132 -7.10 32.32 -3.31
C ARG A 132 -7.91 31.39 -4.20
N ASP A 133 -7.92 31.60 -5.52
CA ASP A 133 -8.69 30.80 -6.50
C ASP A 133 -10.19 30.69 -6.17
N GLY A 134 -10.81 31.77 -5.66
CA GLY A 134 -12.17 31.76 -5.11
C GLY A 134 -13.22 31.15 -6.03
N TYR A 135 -13.15 31.38 -7.36
CA TYR A 135 -14.07 30.80 -8.34
C TYR A 135 -13.89 29.28 -8.56
N GLN A 136 -12.77 28.70 -8.12
CA GLN A 136 -12.49 27.28 -8.34
C GLN A 136 -12.83 26.41 -7.12
N ILE A 137 -13.23 27.00 -5.99
CA ILE A 137 -13.46 26.28 -4.72
C ILE A 137 -14.48 25.17 -4.88
N GLU A 138 -15.64 25.44 -5.49
CA GLU A 138 -16.66 24.40 -5.67
C GLU A 138 -16.19 23.24 -6.55
N VAL A 139 -15.39 23.54 -7.58
CA VAL A 139 -14.81 22.52 -8.45
C VAL A 139 -13.78 21.70 -7.66
N LYS A 140 -12.91 22.34 -6.86
CA LYS A 140 -11.95 21.65 -5.99
C LYS A 140 -12.66 20.72 -5.00
N ILE A 141 -13.71 21.21 -4.31
CA ILE A 141 -14.51 20.41 -3.38
C ILE A 141 -15.13 19.20 -4.10
N LYS A 142 -15.79 19.40 -5.24
CA LYS A 142 -16.41 18.32 -6.03
C LYS A 142 -15.38 17.30 -6.49
N THR A 143 -14.22 17.75 -6.96
CA THR A 143 -13.14 16.87 -7.42
C THR A 143 -12.63 15.98 -6.29
N VAL A 144 -12.34 16.56 -5.11
CA VAL A 144 -11.85 15.81 -3.96
C VAL A 144 -12.91 14.85 -3.42
N LEU A 145 -14.15 15.30 -3.26
CA LEU A 145 -15.25 14.45 -2.78
C LEU A 145 -15.53 13.28 -3.75
N THR A 146 -15.52 13.55 -5.06
CA THR A 146 -15.71 12.50 -6.08
C THR A 146 -14.57 11.49 -6.04
N GLY A 147 -13.32 11.96 -5.97
CA GLY A 147 -12.15 11.10 -5.88
C GLY A 147 -12.11 10.26 -4.61
N MET A 148 -12.62 10.79 -3.50
CA MET A 148 -12.74 10.05 -2.22
C MET A 148 -13.99 9.17 -2.14
N GLY A 149 -14.73 9.00 -3.25
CA GLY A 149 -15.84 8.04 -3.38
C GLY A 149 -17.17 8.51 -2.79
N PHE A 150 -17.40 9.83 -2.65
CA PHE A 150 -18.66 10.38 -2.14
C PHE A 150 -19.69 10.71 -3.23
N ALA A 151 -19.36 10.54 -4.51
CA ALA A 151 -20.26 10.88 -5.63
C ALA A 151 -21.61 10.13 -5.58
N GLU A 152 -21.60 8.86 -5.15
CA GLU A 152 -22.80 8.00 -5.10
C GLU A 152 -23.73 8.33 -3.91
N HIS A 153 -23.21 8.94 -2.85
CA HIS A 153 -23.98 9.17 -1.62
C HIS A 153 -24.78 10.48 -1.63
N GLY A 154 -24.51 11.36 -2.59
CA GLY A 154 -25.00 12.74 -2.56
C GLY A 154 -24.26 13.58 -1.51
N PHE A 155 -23.94 14.83 -1.84
CA PHE A 155 -23.17 15.71 -0.95
C PHE A 155 -24.01 16.30 0.20
N ASP A 156 -25.33 16.13 0.16
CA ASP A 156 -26.27 16.62 1.16
C ASP A 156 -26.48 15.64 2.34
N LYS A 157 -25.83 14.47 2.32
CA LYS A 157 -25.88 13.51 3.43
C LYS A 157 -25.24 14.12 4.68
N CYS A 158 -25.91 13.97 5.84
CA CYS A 158 -25.37 14.44 7.12
C CYS A 158 -24.15 13.62 7.54
N VAL A 159 -23.16 14.29 8.15
CA VAL A 159 -21.89 13.69 8.58
C VAL A 159 -22.10 12.67 9.70
N ASP A 160 -23.07 12.86 10.59
CA ASP A 160 -23.46 11.93 11.67
C ASP A 160 -23.95 10.56 11.17
N LYS A 161 -24.46 10.50 9.93
CA LYS A 161 -24.97 9.26 9.30
C LYS A 161 -23.91 8.49 8.52
N LEU A 162 -22.68 8.96 8.54
CA LEU A 162 -21.55 8.29 7.88
C LEU A 162 -21.02 7.15 8.76
N SER A 163 -20.66 6.05 8.13
CA SER A 163 -19.88 4.99 8.79
C SER A 163 -18.50 5.50 9.18
N GLY A 164 -17.84 4.84 10.16
CA GLY A 164 -16.49 5.24 10.60
C GLY A 164 -15.48 5.33 9.45
N GLY A 165 -15.52 4.39 8.50
CA GLY A 165 -14.66 4.46 7.31
C GLY A 165 -14.99 5.61 6.37
N GLU A 166 -16.29 5.98 6.20
CA GLU A 166 -16.70 7.17 5.45
C GLU A 166 -16.25 8.46 6.16
N GLN A 167 -16.36 8.52 7.49
CA GLN A 167 -15.87 9.65 8.29
C GLN A 167 -14.35 9.84 8.14
N THR A 168 -13.59 8.75 8.18
CA THR A 168 -12.14 8.81 7.96
C THR A 168 -11.80 9.33 6.56
N ARG A 169 -12.50 8.87 5.52
CA ARG A 169 -12.34 9.37 4.14
C ARG A 169 -12.68 10.85 4.02
N LEU A 170 -13.75 11.30 4.70
CA LEU A 170 -14.15 12.70 4.70
C LEU A 170 -13.12 13.58 5.41
N ALA A 171 -12.53 13.12 6.51
CA ALA A 171 -11.45 13.80 7.22
C ALA A 171 -10.20 13.95 6.34
N ILE A 172 -9.82 12.91 5.61
CA ILE A 172 -8.73 12.99 4.63
C ILE A 172 -9.08 14.02 3.54
N ALA A 173 -10.30 13.98 2.98
CA ALA A 173 -10.75 14.94 1.98
C ALA A 173 -10.63 16.40 2.48
N LYS A 174 -11.01 16.68 3.73
CA LYS A 174 -10.87 17.98 4.38
C LYS A 174 -9.41 18.42 4.45
N LEU A 175 -8.52 17.56 4.92
CA LEU A 175 -7.08 17.85 5.00
C LEU A 175 -6.45 18.10 3.61
N LEU A 176 -6.89 17.37 2.58
CA LEU A 176 -6.42 17.60 1.21
C LEU A 176 -6.86 18.98 0.68
N LEU A 177 -8.05 19.45 1.06
CA LEU A 177 -8.55 20.79 0.69
C LEU A 177 -7.85 21.91 1.48
N GLU A 178 -7.50 21.67 2.75
CA GLU A 178 -6.72 22.60 3.59
C GLU A 178 -5.31 22.81 3.03
N ALA A 179 -4.77 21.82 2.34
CA ALA A 179 -3.47 21.84 1.68
C ALA A 179 -2.32 22.38 2.55
N PRO A 180 -2.06 21.81 3.76
CA PRO A 180 -1.02 22.28 4.67
C PRO A 180 0.39 22.12 4.08
N SER A 181 1.38 22.86 4.60
CA SER A 181 2.78 22.74 4.16
C SER A 181 3.39 21.38 4.53
N LEU A 182 2.94 20.75 5.63
CA LEU A 182 3.24 19.38 6.01
C LEU A 182 1.95 18.60 6.26
N LEU A 183 1.70 17.60 5.43
CA LEU A 183 0.58 16.67 5.55
C LEU A 183 1.04 15.37 6.22
N ILE A 184 0.39 15.00 7.33
CA ILE A 184 0.68 13.78 8.09
C ILE A 184 -0.53 12.86 8.04
N LEU A 185 -0.34 11.65 7.49
CA LEU A 185 -1.38 10.64 7.32
C LEU A 185 -0.99 9.36 8.08
N ASP A 186 -1.89 8.89 8.95
CA ASP A 186 -1.71 7.65 9.70
C ASP A 186 -2.67 6.59 9.14
N GLU A 187 -2.10 5.58 8.45
CA GLU A 187 -2.80 4.49 7.77
C GLU A 187 -3.95 4.96 6.83
N PRO A 188 -3.67 5.88 5.88
CA PRO A 188 -4.72 6.43 5.02
C PRO A 188 -5.30 5.40 4.03
N THR A 189 -4.61 4.29 3.81
CA THR A 189 -5.02 3.22 2.89
C THR A 189 -6.10 2.30 3.46
N ASN A 190 -6.30 2.33 4.78
CA ASN A 190 -7.34 1.52 5.43
C ASN A 190 -8.73 1.99 5.00
N HIS A 191 -9.61 1.03 4.72
CA HIS A 191 -11.01 1.28 4.31
C HIS A 191 -11.18 1.97 2.93
N LEU A 192 -10.12 2.11 2.13
CA LEU A 192 -10.20 2.60 0.75
C LEU A 192 -10.34 1.43 -0.22
N ASP A 193 -11.21 1.59 -1.20
CA ASP A 193 -11.26 0.71 -2.36
C ASP A 193 -10.19 1.11 -3.40
N PHE A 194 -9.99 0.26 -4.41
CA PHE A 194 -8.93 0.47 -5.41
C PHE A 194 -9.05 1.79 -6.17
N ALA A 195 -10.28 2.23 -6.48
CA ALA A 195 -10.50 3.47 -7.23
C ALA A 195 -10.13 4.69 -6.40
N THR A 196 -10.63 4.75 -5.16
CA THR A 196 -10.32 5.81 -4.21
C THR A 196 -8.82 5.84 -3.85
N LEU A 197 -8.22 4.65 -3.65
CA LEU A 197 -6.79 4.54 -3.35
C LEU A 197 -5.92 5.03 -4.51
N SER A 198 -6.24 4.63 -5.75
CA SER A 198 -5.50 5.09 -6.95
C SER A 198 -5.60 6.60 -7.12
N TRP A 199 -6.81 7.16 -6.93
CA TRP A 199 -7.01 8.60 -7.00
C TRP A 199 -6.21 9.34 -5.91
N LEU A 200 -6.21 8.83 -4.66
CA LEU A 200 -5.45 9.42 -3.56
C LEU A 200 -3.95 9.40 -3.84
N GLU A 201 -3.43 8.30 -4.36
CA GLU A 201 -2.03 8.17 -4.78
C GLU A 201 -1.65 9.24 -5.82
N ASP A 202 -2.48 9.42 -6.87
CA ASP A 202 -2.21 10.39 -7.93
C ASP A 202 -2.30 11.83 -7.41
N TYR A 203 -3.25 12.11 -6.51
CA TYR A 203 -3.37 13.40 -5.85
C TYR A 203 -2.14 13.71 -4.99
N LEU A 204 -1.74 12.76 -4.11
CA LEU A 204 -0.57 12.92 -3.23
C LEU A 204 0.75 12.99 -4.00
N ALA A 205 0.88 12.31 -5.14
CA ALA A 205 2.06 12.43 -6.01
C ALA A 205 2.24 13.86 -6.53
N SER A 206 1.13 14.58 -6.79
CA SER A 206 1.14 15.97 -7.25
C SER A 206 1.09 17.01 -6.11
N TYR A 207 1.03 16.55 -4.86
CA TYR A 207 0.95 17.43 -3.69
C TYR A 207 2.19 18.32 -3.55
N LYS A 208 2.01 19.61 -3.28
CA LYS A 208 3.12 20.59 -3.25
C LYS A 208 3.87 20.64 -1.91
N GLY A 209 3.20 20.37 -0.80
CA GLY A 209 3.80 20.35 0.54
C GLY A 209 4.62 19.10 0.83
N ALA A 210 5.25 19.02 1.99
CA ALA A 210 5.87 17.80 2.49
C ALA A 210 4.80 16.78 2.91
N LEU A 211 5.14 15.49 2.83
CA LEU A 211 4.26 14.38 3.18
C LEU A 211 4.97 13.43 4.14
N LEU A 212 4.35 13.14 5.28
CA LEU A 212 4.77 12.09 6.21
C LEU A 212 3.62 11.08 6.35
N VAL A 213 3.87 9.83 5.93
CA VAL A 213 2.83 8.81 5.91
C VAL A 213 3.26 7.59 6.71
N VAL A 214 2.40 7.14 7.62
CA VAL A 214 2.46 5.78 8.17
C VAL A 214 1.57 4.90 7.30
N SER A 215 2.11 3.87 6.70
CA SER A 215 1.31 2.90 5.93
C SER A 215 1.93 1.51 5.95
N HIS A 216 1.04 0.52 5.91
CA HIS A 216 1.36 -0.89 5.72
C HIS A 216 1.06 -1.38 4.28
N ASP A 217 0.88 -0.46 3.33
CA ASP A 217 0.76 -0.75 1.90
C ASP A 217 2.08 -0.43 1.18
N ARG A 218 2.75 -1.48 0.67
CA ARG A 218 4.04 -1.36 -0.02
C ARG A 218 3.95 -0.60 -1.33
N TYR A 219 2.89 -0.83 -2.11
CA TYR A 219 2.68 -0.12 -3.38
C TYR A 219 2.50 1.37 -3.16
N PHE A 220 1.73 1.72 -2.13
CA PHE A 220 1.52 3.11 -1.73
C PHE A 220 2.85 3.79 -1.35
N LEU A 221 3.66 3.13 -0.52
CA LEU A 221 4.97 3.66 -0.12
C LEU A 221 5.95 3.73 -1.30
N ASP A 222 5.97 2.72 -2.19
CA ASP A 222 6.85 2.72 -3.36
C ASP A 222 6.51 3.83 -4.36
N LYS A 223 5.23 4.13 -4.55
CA LYS A 223 4.77 5.16 -5.48
C LYS A 223 5.01 6.58 -4.97
N LEU A 224 4.87 6.80 -3.66
CA LEU A 224 4.85 8.14 -3.09
C LEU A 224 6.14 8.56 -2.39
N CYS A 225 6.83 7.62 -1.70
CA CYS A 225 7.93 7.98 -0.81
C CYS A 225 9.28 8.03 -1.53
N ASN A 226 10.07 9.04 -1.21
CA ASN A 226 11.47 9.18 -1.61
C ASN A 226 12.45 8.98 -0.45
N LYS A 227 11.91 8.83 0.78
CA LYS A 227 12.64 8.64 2.03
C LYS A 227 11.81 7.71 2.93
N ILE A 228 12.46 6.75 3.58
CA ILE A 228 11.81 5.87 4.57
C ILE A 228 12.45 6.08 5.93
N TRP A 229 11.61 6.28 6.92
CA TRP A 229 11.96 6.26 8.34
C TRP A 229 11.52 4.93 8.94
N GLU A 230 12.45 4.18 9.49
CA GLU A 230 12.17 2.96 10.23
C GLU A 230 12.29 3.21 11.72
N LEU A 231 11.21 2.96 12.46
CA LEU A 231 11.20 3.03 13.92
C LEU A 231 11.19 1.60 14.48
N GLU A 232 12.32 1.18 15.04
CA GLU A 232 12.51 -0.17 15.60
C GLU A 232 13.32 -0.06 16.91
N ASP A 233 12.91 -0.78 17.93
CA ASP A 233 13.55 -0.82 19.26
C ASP A 233 13.87 0.57 19.84
N GLY A 234 12.95 1.52 19.67
CA GLY A 234 13.09 2.88 20.16
C GLY A 234 14.06 3.78 19.38
N THR A 235 14.63 3.28 18.31
CA THR A 235 15.58 4.04 17.47
C THR A 235 14.99 4.32 16.09
N LEU A 236 15.24 5.52 15.55
CA LEU A 236 14.81 5.92 14.23
C LEU A 236 15.97 5.83 13.24
N TRP A 237 15.76 5.07 12.18
CA TRP A 237 16.71 4.94 11.07
C TRP A 237 16.15 5.62 9.81
N GLU A 238 17.00 6.36 9.09
CA GLU A 238 16.61 7.01 7.83
C GLU A 238 17.26 6.30 6.64
N TYR A 239 16.43 5.96 5.63
CA TYR A 239 16.86 5.35 4.37
C TYR A 239 16.41 6.21 3.19
N LYS A 240 17.30 6.40 2.21
CA LYS A 240 17.00 7.13 0.97
C LYS A 240 16.37 6.19 -0.05
N GLY A 241 15.34 6.68 -0.73
CA GLY A 241 14.61 5.95 -1.76
C GLY A 241 13.23 5.50 -1.30
N ASN A 242 12.57 4.71 -2.15
CA ASN A 242 11.25 4.14 -1.89
C ASN A 242 11.34 2.88 -1.01
N TYR A 243 10.19 2.23 -0.75
CA TYR A 243 10.12 1.06 0.10
C TYR A 243 10.96 -0.13 -0.42
N THR A 244 10.95 -0.36 -1.74
CA THR A 244 11.79 -1.41 -2.38
C THR A 244 13.28 -1.14 -2.19
N ALA A 245 13.72 0.11 -2.33
CA ALA A 245 15.12 0.50 -2.09
C ALA A 245 15.50 0.33 -0.60
N TYR A 246 14.59 0.69 0.31
CA TYR A 246 14.75 0.49 1.75
C TYR A 246 14.94 -0.99 2.10
N THR A 247 14.08 -1.88 1.63
CA THR A 247 14.18 -3.32 1.94
C THR A 247 15.53 -3.89 1.54
N ARG A 248 16.03 -3.50 0.36
CA ARG A 248 17.36 -3.91 -0.12
C ARG A 248 18.49 -3.35 0.75
N GLN A 249 18.47 -2.05 1.06
CA GLN A 249 19.50 -1.41 1.91
C GLN A 249 19.52 -2.05 3.29
N ARG A 250 18.34 -2.36 3.84
CA ARG A 250 18.18 -3.02 5.14
C ARG A 250 18.77 -4.43 5.14
N GLU A 251 18.46 -5.25 4.12
CA GLU A 251 19.02 -6.60 3.99
C GLU A 251 20.55 -6.60 3.85
N GLU A 252 21.10 -5.66 3.09
CA GLU A 252 22.54 -5.48 2.96
C GLU A 252 23.19 -5.09 4.30
N GLN A 253 22.55 -4.19 5.06
CA GLN A 253 23.00 -3.75 6.38
C GLN A 253 22.95 -4.89 7.41
N ASP A 254 21.85 -5.65 7.48
CA ASP A 254 21.69 -6.80 8.37
C ASP A 254 22.75 -7.87 8.06
N THR A 255 22.99 -8.13 6.78
CA THR A 255 24.01 -9.10 6.35
C THR A 255 25.41 -8.66 6.74
N ARG A 256 25.72 -7.37 6.59
CA ARG A 256 27.02 -6.79 6.97
C ARG A 256 27.22 -6.83 8.49
N GLN A 257 26.21 -6.43 9.26
CA GLN A 257 26.28 -6.44 10.73
C GLN A 257 26.46 -7.87 11.26
N LYS A 258 25.74 -8.84 10.68
CA LYS A 258 25.88 -10.26 11.04
C LYS A 258 27.30 -10.77 10.79
N LYS A 259 27.89 -10.46 9.64
CA LYS A 259 29.27 -10.85 9.34
C LYS A 259 30.26 -10.23 10.32
N LEU A 260 30.12 -8.93 10.63
CA LEU A 260 30.98 -8.25 11.58
C LEU A 260 30.86 -8.85 12.99
N TYR A 261 29.65 -9.13 13.43
CA TYR A 261 29.40 -9.79 14.71
C TYR A 261 30.03 -11.18 14.77
N GLU A 262 29.82 -12.02 13.76
CA GLU A 262 30.41 -13.36 13.68
C GLU A 262 31.94 -13.33 13.68
N GLN A 263 32.54 -12.38 12.95
CA GLN A 263 34.00 -12.17 12.95
C GLN A 263 34.51 -11.77 14.33
N GLN A 264 33.86 -10.80 14.99
CA GLN A 264 34.25 -10.38 16.33
C GLN A 264 34.11 -11.50 17.36
N GLN A 265 33.02 -12.30 17.30
CA GLN A 265 32.83 -13.43 18.20
C GLN A 265 33.91 -14.51 17.99
N ALA A 266 34.27 -14.78 16.74
CA ALA A 266 35.36 -15.73 16.43
C ALA A 266 36.73 -15.21 16.92
N GLU A 267 37.00 -13.92 16.80
CA GLU A 267 38.23 -13.29 17.33
C GLU A 267 38.25 -13.31 18.86
N ARG A 268 37.12 -12.96 19.49
CA ARG A 268 36.93 -13.00 20.93
C ARG A 268 37.15 -14.41 21.50
N ALA A 269 36.55 -15.42 20.89
CA ALA A 269 36.71 -16.81 21.27
C ALA A 269 38.19 -17.28 21.18
N LYS A 270 38.93 -16.86 20.12
CA LYS A 270 40.36 -17.15 19.99
C LYS A 270 41.22 -16.48 21.08
N LEU A 271 40.91 -15.25 21.41
CA LEU A 271 41.61 -14.52 22.47
C LEU A 271 41.30 -15.12 23.85
N GLU A 272 40.06 -15.45 24.15
CA GLU A 272 39.62 -16.11 25.39
C GLU A 272 40.28 -17.48 25.56
N ASP A 273 40.32 -18.33 24.51
CA ASP A 273 40.97 -19.63 24.54
C ASP A 273 42.49 -19.49 24.75
N TYR A 274 43.13 -18.53 24.10
CA TYR A 274 44.58 -18.25 24.32
C TYR A 274 44.85 -17.81 25.75
N VAL A 275 44.05 -16.90 26.30
CA VAL A 275 44.22 -16.42 27.70
C VAL A 275 43.99 -17.58 28.67
N ALA A 276 42.95 -18.40 28.49
CA ALA A 276 42.66 -19.54 29.36
C ALA A 276 43.82 -20.55 29.41
N ARG A 277 44.45 -20.87 28.25
CA ARG A 277 45.56 -21.83 28.17
C ARG A 277 46.88 -21.31 28.66
N ASN A 278 47.13 -20.00 28.62
CA ASN A 278 48.47 -19.44 28.82
C ASN A 278 48.61 -18.52 30.07
N LEU A 279 47.53 -18.23 30.78
CA LEU A 279 47.58 -17.33 31.96
C LEU A 279 48.36 -17.94 33.11
N VAL A 280 48.35 -19.28 33.27
CA VAL A 280 48.99 -20.01 34.40
C VAL A 280 50.46 -20.29 34.16
N ARG A 281 50.98 -20.22 32.92
CA ARG A 281 52.36 -20.53 32.60
C ARG A 281 53.26 -19.30 32.70
N ALA A 282 54.28 -19.34 33.58
CA ALA A 282 55.19 -18.20 33.86
C ALA A 282 55.82 -17.58 32.59
N SER A 283 56.14 -18.40 31.57
CA SER A 283 56.79 -17.94 30.33
C SER A 283 55.82 -17.18 29.38
N THR A 284 54.52 -17.39 29.47
CA THR A 284 53.48 -16.84 28.56
C THR A 284 52.53 -15.85 29.24
N THR A 285 52.62 -15.68 30.57
CA THR A 285 51.75 -14.83 31.36
C THR A 285 51.66 -13.40 30.86
N LYS A 286 52.81 -12.76 30.51
CA LYS A 286 52.82 -11.38 29.99
C LYS A 286 52.06 -11.23 28.68
N MET A 287 52.16 -12.21 27.76
CA MET A 287 51.44 -12.20 26.49
C MET A 287 49.93 -12.49 26.71
N ALA A 288 49.60 -13.38 27.65
CA ALA A 288 48.22 -13.63 28.02
C ALA A 288 47.54 -12.39 28.62
N GLN A 289 48.23 -11.67 29.52
CA GLN A 289 47.74 -10.39 30.08
C GLN A 289 47.60 -9.30 29.02
N SER A 290 48.47 -9.23 28.02
CA SER A 290 48.34 -8.29 26.90
C SER A 290 47.09 -8.58 26.07
N ARG A 291 46.79 -9.86 25.80
CA ARG A 291 45.57 -10.27 25.07
C ARG A 291 44.30 -10.12 25.89
N GLN A 292 44.39 -10.30 27.22
CA GLN A 292 43.30 -9.99 28.13
C GLN A 292 42.93 -8.50 28.08
N LYS A 293 43.94 -7.59 28.08
CA LYS A 293 43.69 -6.15 27.89
C LYS A 293 43.14 -5.82 26.52
N MET A 294 43.48 -6.58 25.47
CA MET A 294 42.85 -6.45 24.16
C MET A 294 41.36 -6.84 24.22
N LEU A 295 41.03 -7.94 24.89
CA LEU A 295 39.66 -8.38 25.12
C LEU A 295 38.82 -7.32 25.88
N GLU A 296 39.40 -6.71 26.91
CA GLU A 296 38.75 -5.63 27.70
C GLU A 296 38.51 -4.35 26.91
N ARG A 297 39.32 -4.10 25.85
CA ARG A 297 39.21 -2.93 24.97
C ARG A 297 38.33 -3.17 23.74
N LEU A 298 37.97 -4.43 23.43
CA LEU A 298 37.07 -4.74 22.35
C LEU A 298 35.68 -4.22 22.70
N GLU A 299 35.28 -3.13 22.05
CA GLU A 299 33.89 -2.65 22.11
C GLU A 299 32.97 -3.72 21.55
N PRO A 300 32.00 -4.22 22.33
CA PRO A 300 31.10 -5.26 21.86
C PRO A 300 30.27 -4.72 20.70
N ILE A 301 30.39 -5.35 19.52
CA ILE A 301 29.43 -5.12 18.44
C ILE A 301 28.10 -5.66 18.91
N GLU A 302 27.06 -4.85 18.85
CA GLU A 302 25.70 -5.26 19.17
C GLU A 302 25.32 -6.46 18.33
N LYS A 303 24.74 -7.46 18.98
CA LYS A 303 24.22 -8.63 18.30
C LYS A 303 23.23 -8.14 17.25
N PRO A 304 23.38 -8.55 15.97
CA PRO A 304 22.41 -8.15 14.97
C PRO A 304 21.01 -8.40 15.51
N HIS A 305 20.15 -7.38 15.44
CA HIS A 305 18.77 -7.49 15.87
C HIS A 305 18.19 -8.74 15.20
N ARG A 306 17.95 -9.75 16.01
CA ARG A 306 17.40 -11.00 15.52
C ARG A 306 15.96 -10.67 15.14
N ARG A 307 15.74 -10.22 13.89
CA ARG A 307 14.42 -10.42 13.32
C ARG A 307 14.19 -11.92 13.46
N LEU A 308 13.46 -12.27 14.49
CA LEU A 308 12.89 -13.60 14.56
C LEU A 308 12.13 -13.71 13.24
N LYS A 309 12.72 -14.44 12.26
CA LYS A 309 11.93 -14.79 11.06
C LYS A 309 10.67 -15.35 11.68
N PRO A 310 9.53 -14.70 11.46
CA PRO A 310 8.33 -15.16 12.10
C PRO A 310 8.17 -16.63 11.75
N PRO A 311 7.81 -17.49 12.70
CA PRO A 311 7.72 -18.92 12.46
C PRO A 311 6.80 -19.15 11.26
N LYS A 312 7.21 -19.99 10.32
CA LYS A 312 6.39 -20.35 9.17
C LYS A 312 5.14 -21.05 9.67
N ILE A 313 4.00 -20.50 9.32
CA ILE A 313 2.71 -21.16 9.54
C ILE A 313 2.45 -22.05 8.34
N ARG A 314 2.18 -23.34 8.61
CA ARG A 314 1.62 -24.24 7.62
C ARG A 314 0.14 -24.42 7.90
N LEU A 315 -0.66 -24.15 6.87
CA LEU A 315 -2.09 -24.41 6.90
C LEU A 315 -2.31 -25.83 6.39
N GLU A 316 -2.67 -26.75 7.28
CA GLU A 316 -2.84 -28.16 6.97
C GLU A 316 -4.29 -28.58 7.17
N PHE A 317 -4.76 -29.57 6.41
CA PHE A 317 -6.07 -30.19 6.57
C PHE A 317 -5.98 -31.69 6.33
N GLU A 318 -6.80 -32.45 7.06
CA GLU A 318 -6.77 -33.93 7.01
C GLU A 318 -7.62 -34.51 5.88
N THR A 319 -8.69 -33.79 5.49
CA THR A 319 -9.70 -34.34 4.58
C THR A 319 -9.75 -33.55 3.28
N GLU A 320 -9.52 -34.22 2.16
CA GLU A 320 -9.74 -33.61 0.84
C GLU A 320 -11.21 -33.53 0.50
N PRO A 321 -11.72 -32.36 0.06
CA PRO A 321 -13.09 -32.24 -0.44
C PRO A 321 -13.22 -32.85 -1.85
N VAL A 322 -14.44 -33.06 -2.31
CA VAL A 322 -14.72 -33.39 -3.72
C VAL A 322 -14.20 -32.31 -4.65
N LYS A 323 -14.10 -32.63 -5.96
CA LYS A 323 -13.54 -31.70 -6.96
C LYS A 323 -14.31 -30.38 -7.03
N ASP A 324 -15.64 -30.44 -7.08
CA ASP A 324 -16.51 -29.26 -7.09
C ASP A 324 -16.84 -28.85 -5.66
N VAL A 325 -16.14 -27.83 -5.16
CA VAL A 325 -16.21 -27.39 -3.76
C VAL A 325 -17.43 -26.50 -3.51
N LEU A 326 -17.73 -25.62 -4.44
CA LEU A 326 -18.86 -24.69 -4.36
C LEU A 326 -19.45 -24.47 -5.74
N ASP A 327 -20.76 -24.64 -5.85
CA ASP A 327 -21.54 -24.32 -7.04
C ASP A 327 -22.65 -23.31 -6.72
N VAL A 328 -22.74 -22.25 -7.50
CA VAL A 328 -23.67 -21.13 -7.31
C VAL A 328 -24.40 -20.85 -8.61
N GLU A 329 -25.73 -20.96 -8.56
CA GLU A 329 -26.63 -20.80 -9.71
C GLU A 329 -27.60 -19.63 -9.49
N GLY A 330 -27.62 -18.65 -10.37
CA GLY A 330 -28.58 -17.55 -10.43
C GLY A 330 -28.69 -16.73 -9.14
N LEU A 331 -27.60 -16.56 -8.39
CA LEU A 331 -27.60 -15.95 -7.07
C LEU A 331 -27.93 -14.45 -7.14
N THR A 332 -28.95 -14.03 -6.42
CA THR A 332 -29.34 -12.62 -6.23
C THR A 332 -29.30 -12.28 -4.75
N ILE A 333 -28.54 -11.27 -4.39
CA ILE A 333 -28.38 -10.78 -3.02
C ILE A 333 -28.78 -9.31 -2.89
N ALA A 334 -29.40 -8.95 -1.77
CA ALA A 334 -29.72 -7.57 -1.42
C ALA A 334 -29.49 -7.29 0.06
N VAL A 335 -29.54 -6.02 0.41
CA VAL A 335 -29.46 -5.50 1.78
C VAL A 335 -30.68 -4.61 2.04
N GLY A 336 -31.20 -4.68 3.26
CA GLY A 336 -32.40 -3.97 3.67
C GLY A 336 -33.61 -4.88 3.69
N SER A 337 -34.77 -4.33 4.03
CA SER A 337 -36.07 -5.03 4.03
C SER A 337 -37.20 -4.12 3.55
N GLY A 338 -38.12 -4.66 2.77
CA GLY A 338 -39.30 -3.95 2.25
C GLY A 338 -38.89 -2.85 1.24
N GLU A 339 -39.49 -1.65 1.37
CA GLU A 339 -39.26 -0.53 0.42
C GLU A 339 -37.81 -0.01 0.36
N ARG A 340 -36.94 -0.43 1.29
CA ARG A 340 -35.52 -0.07 1.34
C ARG A 340 -34.59 -1.20 0.88
N GLU A 341 -35.13 -2.20 0.23
CA GLU A 341 -34.33 -3.30 -0.30
C GLU A 341 -33.49 -2.84 -1.51
N ARG A 342 -32.18 -2.91 -1.38
CA ARG A 342 -31.23 -2.60 -2.46
C ARG A 342 -30.59 -3.89 -2.94
N VAL A 343 -30.81 -4.24 -4.20
CA VAL A 343 -30.12 -5.37 -4.84
C VAL A 343 -28.67 -5.00 -5.07
N LEU A 344 -27.77 -5.83 -4.56
CA LEU A 344 -26.30 -5.65 -4.65
C LEU A 344 -25.69 -6.49 -5.77
N LEU A 345 -26.23 -7.70 -5.99
CA LEU A 345 -25.75 -8.62 -7.02
C LEU A 345 -26.94 -9.33 -7.63
N SER A 346 -26.99 -9.40 -8.96
CA SER A 346 -28.09 -10.01 -9.71
C SER A 346 -27.58 -11.21 -10.51
N SER A 347 -28.27 -12.36 -10.36
CA SER A 347 -28.10 -13.58 -11.17
C SER A 347 -26.63 -14.00 -11.35
N ALA A 348 -25.86 -14.04 -10.25
CA ALA A 348 -24.47 -14.50 -10.30
C ALA A 348 -24.39 -16.02 -10.44
N GLU A 349 -23.54 -16.49 -11.36
CA GLU A 349 -23.28 -17.90 -11.62
C GLU A 349 -21.78 -18.15 -11.61
N PHE A 350 -21.32 -19.07 -10.76
CA PHE A 350 -19.92 -19.47 -10.71
C PHE A 350 -19.74 -20.80 -9.99
N ASN A 351 -18.64 -21.47 -10.36
CA ASN A 351 -18.18 -22.70 -9.72
C ASN A 351 -16.76 -22.51 -9.19
N ILE A 352 -16.48 -23.05 -8.00
CA ILE A 352 -15.17 -23.08 -7.37
C ILE A 352 -14.76 -24.54 -7.19
N GLN A 353 -13.59 -24.87 -7.72
CA GLN A 353 -13.03 -26.21 -7.63
C GLN A 353 -11.99 -26.32 -6.51
N ARG A 354 -11.67 -27.55 -6.12
CA ARG A 354 -10.63 -27.84 -5.15
C ARG A 354 -9.28 -27.24 -5.58
N GLY A 355 -8.64 -26.51 -4.67
CA GLY A 355 -7.38 -25.82 -4.92
C GLY A 355 -7.51 -24.48 -5.63
N ASP A 356 -8.75 -24.05 -5.98
CA ASP A 356 -8.95 -22.70 -6.48
C ASP A 356 -8.68 -21.68 -5.37
N LYS A 357 -7.94 -20.62 -5.70
CA LYS A 357 -7.71 -19.46 -4.86
C LYS A 357 -8.38 -18.26 -5.50
N VAL A 358 -9.59 -17.94 -5.04
CA VAL A 358 -10.47 -16.93 -5.61
C VAL A 358 -10.40 -15.66 -4.79
N ALA A 359 -10.09 -14.53 -5.43
CA ALA A 359 -10.24 -13.23 -4.81
C ALA A 359 -11.52 -12.53 -5.31
N ILE A 360 -12.29 -11.95 -4.38
CA ILE A 360 -13.47 -11.14 -4.67
C ILE A 360 -13.09 -9.69 -4.50
N ILE A 361 -13.21 -8.90 -5.56
CA ILE A 361 -12.90 -7.47 -5.58
C ILE A 361 -14.10 -6.65 -6.03
N GLY A 362 -14.12 -5.36 -5.69
CA GLY A 362 -15.19 -4.44 -6.10
C GLY A 362 -15.20 -3.20 -5.21
N PRO A 363 -15.94 -2.15 -5.58
CA PRO A 363 -16.08 -0.92 -4.78
C PRO A 363 -16.58 -1.19 -3.36
N ASN A 364 -16.38 -0.24 -2.46
CA ASN A 364 -16.98 -0.30 -1.14
C ASN A 364 -18.50 -0.24 -1.25
N GLY A 365 -19.21 -1.08 -0.46
CA GLY A 365 -20.66 -1.20 -0.54
C GLY A 365 -21.21 -2.01 -1.73
N SER A 366 -20.35 -2.62 -2.55
CA SER A 366 -20.77 -3.50 -3.67
C SER A 366 -21.33 -4.86 -3.22
N GLY A 367 -21.25 -5.18 -1.92
CA GLY A 367 -21.81 -6.41 -1.37
C GLY A 367 -20.82 -7.57 -1.21
N LYS A 368 -19.52 -7.33 -1.21
CA LYS A 368 -18.48 -8.36 -1.02
C LYS A 368 -18.69 -9.19 0.25
N THR A 369 -18.77 -8.55 1.41
CA THR A 369 -19.04 -9.19 2.71
C THR A 369 -20.41 -9.85 2.75
N THR A 370 -21.43 -9.23 2.13
CA THR A 370 -22.78 -9.80 2.01
C THR A 370 -22.75 -11.09 1.20
N LEU A 371 -22.00 -11.11 0.09
CA LEU A 371 -21.80 -12.32 -0.71
C LEU A 371 -21.16 -13.43 0.13
N LEU A 372 -20.07 -13.14 0.86
CA LEU A 372 -19.43 -14.13 1.74
C LEU A 372 -20.40 -14.68 2.79
N ARG A 373 -21.16 -13.80 3.47
CA ARG A 373 -22.16 -14.21 4.48
C ARG A 373 -23.26 -15.06 3.88
N THR A 374 -23.70 -14.74 2.65
CA THR A 374 -24.72 -15.54 1.95
C THR A 374 -24.16 -16.90 1.54
N LEU A 375 -22.93 -16.98 1.03
CA LEU A 375 -22.27 -18.25 0.71
C LEU A 375 -22.13 -19.15 1.95
N LEU A 376 -21.89 -18.56 3.12
CA LEU A 376 -21.76 -19.27 4.40
C LEU A 376 -23.12 -19.59 5.06
N SER A 377 -24.23 -19.23 4.41
CA SER A 377 -25.61 -19.41 4.92
C SER A 377 -25.90 -18.59 6.19
N ALA A 378 -25.12 -17.56 6.48
CA ALA A 378 -25.39 -16.62 7.56
C ALA A 378 -26.49 -15.60 7.17
N GLN A 379 -26.72 -15.41 5.88
CA GLN A 379 -27.81 -14.60 5.32
C GLN A 379 -28.45 -15.35 4.16
N PRO A 380 -29.83 -15.44 4.09
CA PRO A 380 -30.49 -16.10 2.97
C PRO A 380 -30.37 -15.26 1.69
N PRO A 381 -30.20 -15.89 0.51
CA PRO A 381 -30.30 -15.21 -0.78
C PRO A 381 -31.76 -14.87 -1.10
N ILE A 382 -31.96 -13.82 -1.94
CA ILE A 382 -33.32 -13.52 -2.48
C ILE A 382 -33.70 -14.58 -3.50
N LYS A 383 -32.80 -14.95 -4.39
CA LYS A 383 -32.98 -15.97 -5.42
C LYS A 383 -31.67 -16.71 -5.62
N GLY A 384 -31.76 -17.90 -6.22
CA GLY A 384 -30.63 -18.72 -6.58
C GLY A 384 -30.37 -19.86 -5.60
N ARG A 385 -29.39 -20.68 -5.94
CA ARG A 385 -29.02 -21.88 -5.20
C ARG A 385 -27.50 -21.85 -4.91
N ILE A 386 -27.17 -22.25 -3.70
CA ILE A 386 -25.78 -22.42 -3.26
C ILE A 386 -25.60 -23.86 -2.83
N THR A 387 -24.69 -24.58 -3.45
CA THR A 387 -24.43 -25.99 -3.16
C THR A 387 -22.96 -26.20 -2.81
N TRP A 388 -22.71 -26.62 -1.57
CA TRP A 388 -21.36 -27.01 -1.13
C TRP A 388 -21.13 -28.49 -1.37
N GLY A 389 -19.92 -28.83 -1.83
CA GLY A 389 -19.49 -30.19 -2.08
C GLY A 389 -19.38 -31.03 -0.80
N ARG A 390 -19.35 -32.36 -0.97
CA ARG A 390 -19.17 -33.29 0.15
C ARG A 390 -17.76 -33.19 0.73
N GLY A 391 -17.60 -33.33 2.05
CA GLY A 391 -16.32 -33.27 2.74
C GLY A 391 -15.74 -31.85 2.89
N VAL A 392 -16.51 -30.81 2.55
CA VAL A 392 -16.08 -29.42 2.74
C VAL A 392 -16.13 -29.04 4.22
N LYS A 393 -14.96 -28.70 4.77
CA LYS A 393 -14.77 -28.10 6.10
C LYS A 393 -14.37 -26.64 5.92
N ARG A 394 -15.21 -25.70 6.36
CA ARG A 394 -15.05 -24.26 6.14
C ARG A 394 -14.61 -23.55 7.40
N SER A 395 -13.62 -22.66 7.30
CA SER A 395 -13.33 -21.63 8.31
C SER A 395 -13.56 -20.25 7.73
N TYR A 396 -14.15 -19.39 8.52
CA TYR A 396 -14.47 -18.02 8.14
C TYR A 396 -13.77 -17.03 9.05
N TYR A 397 -13.06 -16.09 8.44
CA TYR A 397 -12.53 -14.91 9.10
C TYR A 397 -13.42 -13.73 8.83
N ASP A 398 -14.09 -13.24 9.86
CA ASP A 398 -14.90 -12.02 9.84
C ASP A 398 -14.13 -10.86 10.48
N GLN A 399 -14.20 -9.70 9.89
CA GLN A 399 -13.60 -8.46 10.40
C GLN A 399 -14.22 -8.02 11.75
N GLY A 400 -15.45 -8.45 12.09
CA GLY A 400 -16.10 -8.16 13.37
C GLY A 400 -15.43 -8.85 14.57
N SER A 401 -15.30 -8.14 15.69
CA SER A 401 -14.64 -8.65 16.91
C SER A 401 -15.53 -9.41 17.90
N ASP A 402 -16.82 -9.56 17.58
CA ASP A 402 -17.87 -9.85 18.58
C ASP A 402 -17.96 -11.31 19.04
N HIS A 403 -17.18 -12.23 18.45
CA HIS A 403 -17.30 -13.65 18.75
C HIS A 403 -16.25 -14.22 19.70
N LEU A 404 -15.26 -13.41 20.14
CA LEU A 404 -14.26 -13.85 21.09
C LEU A 404 -14.73 -13.60 22.52
N ASP A 405 -14.57 -14.61 23.38
CA ASP A 405 -14.88 -14.52 24.80
C ASP A 405 -13.84 -13.61 25.49
N GLN A 406 -14.26 -12.42 25.89
CA GLN A 406 -13.39 -11.40 26.47
C GLN A 406 -12.82 -11.77 27.85
N SER A 407 -13.43 -12.76 28.52
CA SER A 407 -13.03 -13.21 29.85
C SER A 407 -11.92 -14.27 29.85
N LEU A 408 -11.62 -14.86 28.70
CA LEU A 408 -10.58 -15.86 28.55
C LEU A 408 -9.22 -15.21 28.25
N THR A 409 -8.14 -15.94 28.57
CA THR A 409 -6.81 -15.55 28.11
C THR A 409 -6.64 -15.84 26.62
N VAL A 410 -5.67 -15.21 26.00
CA VAL A 410 -5.30 -15.46 24.58
C VAL A 410 -5.03 -16.95 24.35
N LEU A 411 -4.26 -17.58 25.25
CA LEU A 411 -3.89 -18.99 25.14
C LEU A 411 -5.11 -19.90 25.37
N ASP A 412 -5.98 -19.61 26.35
CA ASP A 412 -7.19 -20.40 26.60
C ASP A 412 -8.17 -20.31 25.42
N THR A 413 -8.25 -19.16 24.77
CA THR A 413 -9.06 -18.95 23.55
C THR A 413 -8.54 -19.82 22.41
N MET A 414 -7.23 -19.92 22.24
CA MET A 414 -6.60 -20.82 21.25
C MET A 414 -6.90 -22.28 21.57
N TRP A 415 -6.80 -22.70 22.84
CA TRP A 415 -7.12 -24.06 23.27
C TRP A 415 -8.58 -24.40 23.05
N LYS A 416 -9.50 -23.46 23.38
CA LYS A 416 -10.94 -23.65 23.13
C LYS A 416 -11.24 -23.86 21.65
N ALA A 417 -10.52 -23.17 20.77
CA ALA A 417 -10.66 -23.32 19.30
C ALA A 417 -10.02 -24.60 18.77
N SER A 418 -8.93 -25.07 19.36
CA SER A 418 -8.15 -26.24 18.92
C SER A 418 -7.80 -27.16 20.10
N PRO A 419 -8.78 -27.88 20.70
CA PRO A 419 -8.60 -28.62 21.95
C PRO A 419 -7.65 -29.83 21.84
N ARG A 420 -7.36 -30.30 20.62
CA ARG A 420 -6.51 -31.47 20.37
C ARG A 420 -5.02 -31.12 20.28
N LEU A 421 -4.68 -29.82 20.19
CA LEU A 421 -3.31 -29.40 20.02
C LEU A 421 -2.62 -29.18 21.38
N TYR A 422 -1.32 -29.43 21.41
CA TYR A 422 -0.45 -29.08 22.55
C TYR A 422 -0.14 -27.59 22.56
N GLU A 423 0.43 -27.09 23.67
CA GLU A 423 0.74 -25.67 23.86
C GLU A 423 1.74 -25.13 22.83
N THR A 424 2.74 -25.93 22.42
CA THR A 424 3.80 -25.49 21.52
C THR A 424 3.29 -25.01 20.14
N PRO A 425 2.44 -25.75 19.39
CA PRO A 425 1.83 -25.27 18.16
C PRO A 425 0.99 -23.99 18.36
N LEU A 426 0.26 -23.90 19.49
CA LEU A 426 -0.57 -22.73 19.79
C LEU A 426 0.31 -21.48 19.97
N ARG A 427 1.38 -21.58 20.78
CA ARG A 427 2.35 -20.49 20.97
C ARG A 427 3.11 -20.15 19.68
N THR A 428 3.39 -21.14 18.85
CA THR A 428 4.03 -20.90 17.54
C THR A 428 3.13 -20.08 16.63
N ALA A 429 1.84 -20.41 16.55
CA ALA A 429 0.87 -19.65 15.76
C ALA A 429 0.67 -18.23 16.31
N LEU A 430 0.58 -18.05 17.64
CA LEU A 430 0.52 -16.76 18.28
C LEU A 430 1.77 -15.91 17.98
N GLY A 431 2.95 -16.50 18.12
CA GLY A 431 4.22 -15.84 17.85
C GLY A 431 4.37 -15.41 16.39
N ALA A 432 3.83 -16.18 15.45
CA ALA A 432 3.80 -15.83 14.03
C ALA A 432 2.92 -14.61 13.75
N MET A 433 1.90 -14.40 14.59
CA MET A 433 1.03 -13.22 14.53
C MET A 433 1.49 -12.09 15.45
N GLY A 434 2.73 -12.17 15.99
CA GLY A 434 3.30 -11.13 16.86
C GLY A 434 2.66 -11.04 18.24
N LEU A 435 2.01 -12.10 18.72
CA LEU A 435 1.51 -12.24 20.09
C LEU A 435 2.46 -13.16 20.86
N THR A 436 3.45 -12.58 21.55
CA THR A 436 4.57 -13.33 22.14
C THR A 436 4.64 -13.15 23.67
N GLY A 437 5.32 -14.08 24.35
CA GLY A 437 5.66 -13.96 25.76
C GLY A 437 4.44 -13.77 26.67
N GLU A 438 4.34 -12.62 27.33
CA GLU A 438 3.27 -12.27 28.26
C GLU A 438 1.91 -12.05 27.59
N ASP A 439 1.88 -11.70 26.32
CA ASP A 439 0.63 -11.51 25.57
C ASP A 439 -0.26 -12.75 25.59
N ALA A 440 0.33 -13.95 25.61
CA ALA A 440 -0.41 -15.21 25.67
C ALA A 440 -1.28 -15.34 26.94
N HIS A 441 -0.90 -14.65 28.01
CA HIS A 441 -1.60 -14.69 29.30
C HIS A 441 -2.54 -13.48 29.55
N ARG A 442 -2.53 -12.49 28.64
CA ARG A 442 -3.45 -11.36 28.71
C ARG A 442 -4.88 -11.80 28.41
N LEU A 443 -5.86 -11.14 29.02
CA LEU A 443 -7.28 -11.35 28.71
C LEU A 443 -7.60 -10.78 27.31
N VAL A 444 -8.44 -11.49 26.57
CA VAL A 444 -8.90 -11.06 25.24
C VAL A 444 -9.56 -9.67 25.29
N GLY A 445 -10.26 -9.36 26.39
CA GLY A 445 -10.87 -8.04 26.60
C GLY A 445 -9.86 -6.89 26.71
N GLN A 446 -8.61 -7.17 27.08
CA GLN A 446 -7.53 -6.18 27.22
C GLN A 446 -6.78 -5.94 25.91
N LEU A 447 -7.02 -6.76 24.88
CA LEU A 447 -6.36 -6.63 23.60
C LEU A 447 -6.92 -5.44 22.81
N SER A 448 -6.05 -4.77 22.06
CA SER A 448 -6.45 -3.82 21.03
C SER A 448 -7.22 -4.50 19.89
N GLY A 449 -7.92 -3.73 19.06
CA GLY A 449 -8.62 -4.27 17.89
C GLY A 449 -7.71 -5.06 16.95
N GLY A 450 -6.50 -4.55 16.70
CA GLY A 450 -5.49 -5.21 15.87
C GLY A 450 -4.95 -6.50 16.49
N GLU A 451 -4.73 -6.55 17.82
CA GLU A 451 -4.30 -7.77 18.52
C GLU A 451 -5.40 -8.84 18.49
N ARG A 452 -6.67 -8.45 18.65
CA ARG A 452 -7.81 -9.37 18.48
C ARG A 452 -7.91 -9.93 17.06
N ALA A 453 -7.69 -9.11 16.04
CA ALA A 453 -7.66 -9.57 14.65
C ALA A 453 -6.54 -10.60 14.42
N ARG A 454 -5.35 -10.35 14.97
CA ARG A 454 -4.21 -11.29 14.92
C ARG A 454 -4.48 -12.60 15.65
N LEU A 455 -5.14 -12.56 16.82
CA LEU A 455 -5.57 -13.76 17.54
C LEU A 455 -6.55 -14.60 16.71
N LYS A 456 -7.56 -13.98 16.06
CA LYS A 456 -8.48 -14.68 15.16
C LYS A 456 -7.77 -15.37 14.01
N LEU A 457 -6.79 -14.70 13.39
CA LEU A 457 -5.99 -15.29 12.32
C LEU A 457 -5.18 -16.49 12.83
N ALA A 458 -4.57 -16.39 14.02
CA ALA A 458 -3.88 -17.51 14.64
C ALA A 458 -4.79 -18.72 14.85
N ILE A 459 -6.04 -18.50 15.28
CA ILE A 459 -7.05 -19.56 15.43
C ILE A 459 -7.34 -20.24 14.08
N ILE A 460 -7.57 -19.44 13.03
CA ILE A 460 -7.89 -19.97 11.70
C ILE A 460 -6.71 -20.75 11.09
N CYS A 461 -5.48 -20.30 11.36
CA CYS A 461 -4.30 -20.99 10.90
C CYS A 461 -4.13 -22.40 11.50
N LEU A 462 -4.75 -22.68 12.64
CA LEU A 462 -4.74 -24.01 13.28
C LEU A 462 -6.01 -24.82 13.04
N ALA A 463 -6.99 -24.26 12.34
CA ALA A 463 -8.23 -24.97 12.03
C ALA A 463 -8.01 -26.05 10.95
N ASP A 464 -8.52 -27.26 11.18
CA ASP A 464 -8.57 -28.34 10.18
C ASP A 464 -9.62 -28.02 9.10
N SER A 465 -9.30 -27.06 8.22
CA SER A 465 -10.22 -26.58 7.20
C SER A 465 -9.61 -26.73 5.82
N ASN A 466 -10.37 -27.33 4.90
CA ASN A 466 -9.97 -27.46 3.50
C ASN A 466 -10.50 -26.32 2.62
N VAL A 467 -11.35 -25.44 3.19
CA VAL A 467 -11.83 -24.20 2.56
C VAL A 467 -11.68 -23.06 3.55
N LEU A 468 -10.91 -22.04 3.18
CA LEU A 468 -10.76 -20.80 3.94
C LEU A 468 -11.53 -19.69 3.26
N VAL A 469 -12.38 -19.00 4.01
CA VAL A 469 -13.12 -17.81 3.58
C VAL A 469 -12.64 -16.63 4.44
N LEU A 470 -11.99 -15.66 3.82
CA LEU A 470 -11.32 -14.55 4.51
C LEU A 470 -11.88 -13.21 4.03
N ASP A 471 -12.37 -12.39 4.97
CA ASP A 471 -12.88 -11.05 4.69
C ASP A 471 -11.90 -10.01 5.24
N GLU A 472 -11.14 -9.34 4.36
CA GLU A 472 -10.11 -8.34 4.65
C GLU A 472 -9.08 -8.80 5.73
N PRO A 473 -8.40 -9.94 5.55
CA PRO A 473 -7.56 -10.52 6.60
C PRO A 473 -6.26 -9.74 6.83
N THR A 474 -5.87 -8.85 5.93
CA THR A 474 -4.65 -8.04 6.01
C THR A 474 -4.85 -6.71 6.74
N ASN A 475 -6.11 -6.32 7.03
CA ASN A 475 -6.39 -5.10 7.78
C ASN A 475 -5.84 -5.19 9.21
N HIS A 476 -5.27 -4.11 9.69
CA HIS A 476 -4.65 -4.00 11.03
C HIS A 476 -3.41 -4.88 11.27
N LEU A 477 -2.89 -5.57 10.24
CA LEU A 477 -1.63 -6.29 10.32
C LEU A 477 -0.47 -5.36 9.92
N ASP A 478 0.63 -5.45 10.67
CA ASP A 478 1.89 -4.84 10.27
C ASP A 478 2.55 -5.61 9.10
N LEU A 479 3.52 -4.99 8.46
CA LEU A 479 4.18 -5.55 7.29
C LEU A 479 4.76 -6.96 7.53
N PRO A 480 5.45 -7.26 8.65
CA PRO A 480 5.93 -8.61 8.94
C PRO A 480 4.80 -9.65 9.06
N SER A 481 3.72 -9.31 9.78
CA SER A 481 2.56 -10.22 9.92
C SER A 481 1.84 -10.45 8.60
N LYS A 482 1.73 -9.40 7.74
CA LYS A 482 1.20 -9.54 6.37
C LYS A 482 2.01 -10.51 5.55
N GLU A 483 3.35 -10.44 5.60
CA GLU A 483 4.25 -11.35 4.87
C GLU A 483 4.03 -12.80 5.26
N VAL A 484 3.94 -13.08 6.56
CA VAL A 484 3.69 -14.43 7.07
C VAL A 484 2.37 -14.99 6.59
N LEU A 485 1.30 -14.19 6.73
CA LEU A 485 -0.02 -14.61 6.27
C LEU A 485 -0.03 -14.85 4.76
N GLN A 486 0.53 -13.96 3.97
CA GLN A 486 0.61 -14.07 2.52
C GLN A 486 1.37 -15.32 2.09
N GLN A 487 2.51 -15.62 2.74
CA GLN A 487 3.26 -16.83 2.47
C GLN A 487 2.47 -18.08 2.83
N ALA A 488 1.82 -18.10 4.00
CA ALA A 488 1.00 -19.23 4.44
C ALA A 488 -0.18 -19.49 3.47
N LEU A 489 -0.85 -18.42 3.00
CA LEU A 489 -1.94 -18.52 2.02
C LEU A 489 -1.44 -18.92 0.63
N ALA A 490 -0.24 -18.51 0.23
CA ALA A 490 0.36 -18.93 -1.04
C ALA A 490 0.74 -20.42 -1.03
N GLU A 491 1.25 -20.93 0.10
CA GLU A 491 1.63 -22.32 0.30
C GLU A 491 0.43 -23.25 0.62
N TYR A 492 -0.74 -22.69 0.96
CA TYR A 492 -1.93 -23.45 1.29
C TYR A 492 -2.46 -24.24 0.09
N GLU A 493 -2.62 -25.55 0.23
CA GLU A 493 -3.08 -26.45 -0.83
C GLU A 493 -4.61 -26.58 -0.93
N GLY A 494 -5.35 -26.06 0.06
CA GLY A 494 -6.80 -26.05 0.07
C GLY A 494 -7.40 -24.96 -0.82
N THR A 495 -8.71 -24.84 -0.77
CA THR A 495 -9.47 -23.83 -1.51
C THR A 495 -9.57 -22.54 -0.70
N LEU A 496 -9.33 -21.38 -1.36
CA LEU A 496 -9.36 -20.07 -0.73
C LEU A 496 -10.38 -19.15 -1.42
N ILE A 497 -11.22 -18.52 -0.62
CA ILE A 497 -12.08 -17.41 -1.04
C ILE A 497 -11.70 -16.20 -0.20
N ILE A 498 -11.21 -15.14 -0.82
CA ILE A 498 -10.68 -13.98 -0.11
C ILE A 498 -11.29 -12.68 -0.65
N VAL A 499 -11.72 -11.82 0.24
CA VAL A 499 -11.97 -10.40 -0.05
C VAL A 499 -10.78 -9.62 0.47
N SER A 500 -10.14 -8.83 -0.35
CA SER A 500 -9.04 -7.96 0.07
C SER A 500 -8.84 -6.76 -0.85
N HIS A 501 -8.33 -5.68 -0.27
CA HIS A 501 -7.84 -4.49 -0.96
C HIS A 501 -6.30 -4.43 -0.98
N ASP A 502 -5.61 -5.44 -0.46
CA ASP A 502 -4.15 -5.56 -0.49
C ASP A 502 -3.69 -6.06 -1.87
N ARG A 503 -3.15 -5.14 -2.68
CA ARG A 503 -2.67 -5.43 -4.05
C ARG A 503 -1.60 -6.52 -4.07
N TYR A 504 -0.69 -6.52 -3.10
CA TYR A 504 0.41 -7.49 -3.03
C TYR A 504 -0.11 -8.90 -2.77
N LEU A 505 -1.10 -9.04 -1.88
CA LEU A 505 -1.79 -10.30 -1.63
C LEU A 505 -2.53 -10.77 -2.88
N LEU A 506 -3.26 -9.87 -3.55
CA LEU A 506 -4.06 -10.18 -4.74
C LEU A 506 -3.23 -10.53 -5.98
N ASP A 507 -1.99 -10.08 -6.06
CA ASP A 507 -1.10 -10.42 -7.17
C ASP A 507 -0.41 -11.78 -6.97
N ARG A 508 -0.19 -12.17 -5.72
CA ARG A 508 0.63 -13.33 -5.37
C ARG A 508 -0.15 -14.61 -5.07
N VAL A 509 -1.35 -14.51 -4.49
CA VAL A 509 -2.09 -15.66 -3.95
C VAL A 509 -3.20 -16.16 -4.87
N PRO A 510 -4.12 -15.32 -5.38
CA PRO A 510 -5.25 -15.81 -6.18
C PRO A 510 -4.83 -16.29 -7.58
N ASN A 511 -5.49 -17.35 -8.03
CA ASN A 511 -5.43 -17.81 -9.43
C ASN A 511 -6.68 -17.39 -10.25
N ARG A 512 -7.72 -16.86 -9.57
CA ARG A 512 -8.94 -16.33 -10.19
C ARG A 512 -9.40 -15.08 -9.44
N ILE A 513 -9.94 -14.10 -10.18
CA ILE A 513 -10.52 -12.88 -9.62
C ILE A 513 -12.00 -12.80 -10.02
N PHE A 514 -12.84 -12.56 -9.03
CA PHE A 514 -14.26 -12.25 -9.17
C PHE A 514 -14.48 -10.76 -8.89
N ALA A 515 -14.72 -9.97 -9.93
CA ALA A 515 -14.97 -8.54 -9.81
C ALA A 515 -16.49 -8.28 -9.76
N ILE A 516 -16.95 -7.60 -8.70
CA ILE A 516 -18.33 -7.13 -8.58
C ILE A 516 -18.37 -5.71 -9.14
N GLU A 517 -18.97 -5.54 -10.31
CA GLU A 517 -19.08 -4.27 -11.01
C GLU A 517 -20.54 -4.06 -11.44
N GLN A 518 -21.12 -2.92 -11.08
CA GLN A 518 -22.50 -2.53 -11.44
C GLN A 518 -23.58 -3.61 -11.15
N GLY A 519 -23.43 -4.35 -10.03
CA GLY A 519 -24.36 -5.40 -9.63
C GLY A 519 -24.23 -6.71 -10.41
N ALA A 520 -23.19 -6.88 -11.22
CA ALA A 520 -22.84 -8.12 -11.90
C ALA A 520 -21.49 -8.66 -11.40
N LEU A 521 -21.29 -9.99 -11.50
CA LEU A 521 -20.06 -10.66 -11.12
C LEU A 521 -19.31 -11.08 -12.40
N HIS A 522 -18.10 -10.53 -12.57
CA HIS A 522 -17.21 -10.83 -13.69
C HIS A 522 -16.06 -11.70 -13.23
N GLN A 523 -15.74 -12.75 -13.97
CA GLN A 523 -14.70 -13.71 -13.64
C GLN A 523 -13.47 -13.51 -14.53
N TYR A 524 -12.28 -13.39 -13.90
CA TYR A 524 -11.01 -13.25 -14.58
C TYR A 524 -10.07 -14.35 -14.12
N LYS A 525 -9.28 -14.90 -15.06
CA LYS A 525 -8.24 -15.89 -14.76
C LYS A 525 -6.91 -15.19 -14.47
N GLY A 526 -6.20 -15.64 -13.44
CA GLY A 526 -4.93 -15.07 -13.00
C GLY A 526 -5.06 -14.12 -11.81
N GLY A 527 -3.94 -13.53 -11.36
CA GLY A 527 -3.87 -12.56 -10.27
C GLY A 527 -4.27 -11.14 -10.67
N TYR A 528 -4.04 -10.19 -9.76
CA TYR A 528 -4.47 -8.79 -9.93
C TYR A 528 -3.89 -8.11 -11.18
N GLY A 529 -2.61 -8.37 -11.50
CA GLY A 529 -2.00 -7.84 -12.72
C GLY A 529 -2.66 -8.35 -14.02
N ALA A 530 -3.17 -9.59 -14.02
CA ALA A 530 -3.93 -10.12 -15.16
C ALA A 530 -5.32 -9.46 -15.28
N TYR A 531 -5.99 -9.21 -14.15
CA TYR A 531 -7.24 -8.46 -14.10
C TYR A 531 -7.08 -7.04 -14.67
N LEU A 532 -6.04 -6.30 -14.26
CA LEU A 532 -5.79 -4.93 -14.73
C LEU A 532 -5.56 -4.90 -16.25
N ARG A 533 -4.79 -5.85 -16.80
CA ARG A 533 -4.56 -5.97 -18.25
C ARG A 533 -5.86 -6.26 -18.99
N ALA A 534 -6.64 -7.21 -18.51
CA ALA A 534 -7.93 -7.54 -19.12
C ALA A 534 -8.90 -6.33 -19.08
N LYS A 535 -8.88 -5.54 -18.00
CA LYS A 535 -9.69 -4.33 -17.87
C LYS A 535 -9.23 -3.22 -18.80
N ALA A 536 -7.92 -3.02 -18.97
CA ALA A 536 -7.36 -2.06 -19.92
C ALA A 536 -7.69 -2.43 -21.40
N GLU A 537 -7.68 -3.72 -21.72
CA GLU A 537 -8.05 -4.20 -23.05
C GLU A 537 -9.55 -4.04 -23.36
N LEU A 538 -10.43 -4.01 -22.35
CA LEU A 538 -11.88 -3.86 -22.53
C LEU A 538 -12.33 -2.42 -22.78
N GLY A 539 -11.46 -1.39 -22.55
CA GLY A 539 -11.73 0.03 -22.80
C GLY A 539 -12.93 0.61 -22.01
N PRO A 540 -13.06 1.94 -21.88
CA PRO A 540 -14.13 2.57 -21.09
C PRO A 540 -15.55 2.47 -21.70
N GLU A 541 -15.75 1.86 -22.86
CA GLU A 541 -17.03 1.89 -23.61
C GLU A 541 -18.02 0.73 -23.35
N ARG A 542 -17.74 -0.20 -22.42
CA ARG A 542 -18.69 -1.31 -22.15
C ARG A 542 -19.53 -1.17 -20.90
N ALA A 543 -19.70 0.02 -20.37
CA ALA A 543 -20.63 0.32 -19.26
C ALA A 543 -22.04 0.73 -19.70
N ALA A 544 -22.48 0.38 -20.89
CA ALA A 544 -23.85 0.64 -21.36
C ALA A 544 -24.51 -0.68 -21.80
N THR A 545 -25.62 -0.98 -21.16
CA THR A 545 -26.65 -2.02 -21.41
C THR A 545 -26.62 -2.79 -22.74
N PRO A 546 -26.73 -4.13 -22.72
CA PRO A 546 -26.83 -4.92 -23.94
C PRO A 546 -28.25 -4.84 -24.51
N GLN A 547 -28.43 -4.10 -25.60
CA GLN A 547 -29.55 -4.36 -26.52
C GLN A 547 -29.18 -5.52 -27.44
N PRO A 548 -30.08 -6.42 -27.81
CA PRO A 548 -29.80 -7.57 -28.68
C PRO A 548 -29.50 -7.09 -30.11
N LYS A 549 -28.27 -7.23 -30.53
CA LYS A 549 -27.83 -6.92 -31.90
C LYS A 549 -28.03 -8.13 -32.83
N THR A 550 -28.50 -7.87 -34.03
CA THR A 550 -28.76 -8.88 -35.06
C THR A 550 -27.46 -9.54 -35.59
N GLU A 551 -27.51 -10.82 -35.93
CA GLU A 551 -26.36 -11.65 -36.37
C GLU A 551 -25.49 -11.07 -37.50
N SER A 552 -26.02 -10.15 -38.33
CA SER A 552 -25.30 -9.52 -39.44
C SER A 552 -24.30 -8.43 -39.00
N GLU A 553 -24.54 -7.77 -37.86
CA GLU A 553 -23.66 -6.73 -37.33
C GLU A 553 -22.49 -7.32 -36.53
N GLN A 554 -22.70 -8.46 -35.87
CA GLN A 554 -21.64 -9.17 -35.15
C GLN A 554 -20.54 -9.69 -36.10
N LYS A 555 -20.89 -10.15 -37.31
CA LYS A 555 -19.90 -10.59 -38.32
C LYS A 555 -19.07 -9.44 -38.86
N LYS A 556 -19.65 -8.25 -39.05
CA LYS A 556 -18.91 -7.06 -39.55
C LYS A 556 -17.95 -6.51 -38.48
N GLN A 557 -18.36 -6.53 -37.20
CA GLN A 557 -17.55 -6.04 -36.08
C GLN A 557 -16.40 -7.02 -35.76
N TYR A 558 -16.65 -8.34 -35.85
CA TYR A 558 -15.61 -9.38 -35.71
C TYR A 558 -14.53 -9.28 -36.77
N ASN A 559 -14.89 -9.00 -38.04
CA ASN A 559 -13.92 -8.87 -39.14
C ASN A 559 -13.09 -7.58 -39.02
N ARG A 560 -13.67 -6.43 -38.59
CA ARG A 560 -12.93 -5.19 -38.31
C ARG A 560 -11.92 -5.35 -37.17
N GLY A 561 -12.33 -6.00 -36.06
CA GLY A 561 -11.42 -6.27 -34.93
C GLY A 561 -10.29 -7.26 -35.29
N LYS A 562 -10.51 -8.16 -36.27
CA LYS A 562 -9.48 -9.08 -36.76
C LYS A 562 -8.48 -8.40 -37.69
N GLU A 563 -8.92 -7.44 -38.51
CA GLU A 563 -8.05 -6.61 -39.34
C GLU A 563 -7.19 -5.67 -38.50
N GLN A 564 -7.77 -4.98 -37.52
CA GLN A 564 -7.04 -4.12 -36.61
C GLN A 564 -5.96 -4.88 -35.83
N ARG A 565 -6.31 -6.06 -35.26
CA ARG A 565 -5.32 -6.92 -34.57
C ARG A 565 -4.19 -7.41 -35.46
N ARG A 566 -4.44 -7.63 -36.76
CA ARG A 566 -3.41 -7.98 -37.75
C ARG A 566 -2.51 -6.79 -38.03
N GLU A 567 -3.06 -5.61 -38.13
CA GLU A 567 -2.32 -4.37 -38.36
C GLU A 567 -1.43 -4.01 -37.15
N ASP A 568 -1.95 -4.10 -35.94
CA ASP A 568 -1.20 -3.89 -34.72
C ASP A 568 -0.09 -4.94 -34.49
N ALA A 569 -0.36 -6.20 -34.82
CA ALA A 569 0.65 -7.25 -34.79
C ALA A 569 1.77 -7.03 -35.83
N ARG A 570 1.42 -6.50 -37.00
CA ARG A 570 2.38 -6.15 -38.04
C ARG A 570 3.25 -4.98 -37.63
N ARG A 571 2.66 -3.92 -37.08
CA ARG A 571 3.39 -2.74 -36.55
C ARG A 571 4.35 -3.11 -35.41
N ARG A 572 3.93 -3.96 -34.48
CA ARG A 572 4.82 -4.47 -33.40
C ARG A 572 5.99 -5.27 -33.93
N LYS A 573 5.77 -6.03 -35.00
CA LYS A 573 6.83 -6.80 -35.66
C LYS A 573 7.83 -5.87 -36.35
N GLU A 574 7.34 -4.88 -37.09
CA GLU A 574 8.18 -3.88 -37.78
C GLU A 574 8.97 -3.01 -36.78
N TYR A 575 8.39 -2.69 -35.63
CA TYR A 575 9.08 -1.99 -34.53
C TYR A 575 10.24 -2.82 -33.97
N ALA A 576 9.99 -4.09 -33.64
CA ALA A 576 11.02 -4.99 -33.10
C ALA A 576 12.14 -5.28 -34.16
N GLU A 577 11.79 -5.35 -35.44
CA GLU A 577 12.77 -5.49 -36.52
C GLU A 577 13.65 -4.24 -36.66
N ALA A 578 13.08 -3.03 -36.54
CA ALA A 578 13.82 -1.78 -36.55
C ALA A 578 14.77 -1.66 -35.33
N GLU A 579 14.33 -2.03 -34.16
CA GLU A 579 15.13 -2.04 -32.94
C GLU A 579 16.33 -3.00 -33.03
N THR A 580 16.09 -4.20 -33.55
CA THR A 580 17.15 -5.19 -33.79
C THR A 580 18.17 -4.70 -34.81
N LEU A 581 17.71 -4.02 -35.87
CA LEU A 581 18.57 -3.46 -36.92
C LEU A 581 19.45 -2.32 -36.35
N ILE A 582 18.90 -1.45 -35.54
CA ILE A 582 19.66 -0.38 -34.85
C ILE A 582 20.79 -0.98 -34.02
N HIS A 583 20.48 -1.99 -33.21
CA HIS A 583 21.49 -2.63 -32.33
C HIS A 583 22.60 -3.29 -33.16
N THR A 584 22.26 -4.00 -34.23
CA THR A 584 23.28 -4.63 -35.11
C THR A 584 24.15 -3.61 -35.82
N LEU A 585 23.60 -2.49 -36.27
CA LEU A 585 24.37 -1.42 -36.93
C LEU A 585 25.29 -0.68 -35.96
N GLU A 586 24.84 -0.49 -34.70
CA GLU A 586 25.67 0.08 -33.63
C GLU A 586 26.85 -0.83 -33.28
N GLU A 587 26.63 -2.14 -33.14
CA GLU A 587 27.71 -3.12 -32.92
C GLU A 587 28.71 -3.16 -34.07
N GLU A 588 28.25 -3.14 -35.32
CA GLU A 588 29.10 -3.10 -36.48
C GLU A 588 29.95 -1.82 -36.55
N LEU A 589 29.35 -0.66 -36.25
CA LEU A 589 30.06 0.62 -36.19
C LEU A 589 31.13 0.63 -35.10
N GLU A 590 30.88 0.01 -33.96
CA GLU A 590 31.83 -0.09 -32.85
C GLU A 590 33.01 -1.03 -33.19
N GLN A 591 32.73 -2.12 -33.94
CA GLN A 591 33.74 -3.02 -34.47
C GLN A 591 34.66 -2.31 -35.46
N ILE A 592 34.09 -1.55 -36.43
CA ILE A 592 34.86 -0.80 -37.42
C ILE A 592 35.74 0.28 -36.73
N LYS A 593 35.18 1.00 -35.76
CA LYS A 593 35.95 1.98 -34.96
C LYS A 593 37.11 1.34 -34.19
N THR A 594 36.89 0.14 -33.65
CA THR A 594 37.92 -0.64 -32.94
C THR A 594 39.00 -1.12 -33.92
N GLU A 595 38.65 -1.53 -35.12
CA GLU A 595 39.58 -1.89 -36.18
C GLU A 595 40.45 -0.69 -36.61
N MET A 596 39.83 0.49 -36.78
CA MET A 596 40.58 1.74 -37.07
C MET A 596 41.57 2.16 -35.99
N ALA A 597 41.33 1.79 -34.72
CA ALA A 597 42.18 2.11 -33.61
C ALA A 597 43.44 1.21 -33.51
N GLN A 598 43.57 0.17 -34.32
CA GLN A 598 44.72 -0.72 -34.31
C GLN A 598 45.93 -0.07 -35.02
N ASP A 599 47.09 -0.14 -34.40
CA ASP A 599 48.34 0.45 -34.91
C ASP A 599 48.73 -0.01 -36.32
N SER A 600 48.33 -1.24 -36.73
CA SER A 600 48.54 -1.81 -38.05
C SER A 600 47.69 -1.13 -39.14
N VAL A 601 46.52 -0.63 -38.78
CA VAL A 601 45.59 0.01 -39.72
C VAL A 601 45.82 1.52 -39.80
N GLN A 602 46.26 2.14 -38.71
CA GLN A 602 46.61 3.57 -38.67
C GLN A 602 47.73 3.98 -39.65
N ASN A 603 48.57 3.04 -40.03
CA ASN A 603 49.67 3.28 -41.00
C ASN A 603 49.31 2.91 -42.45
N ASP A 604 48.13 2.37 -42.72
CA ASP A 604 47.64 2.00 -44.06
C ASP A 604 46.55 2.97 -44.53
N TYR A 605 46.96 3.95 -45.35
CA TYR A 605 46.05 5.00 -45.81
C TYR A 605 44.90 4.47 -46.68
N GLN A 606 45.13 3.40 -47.48
CA GLN A 606 44.05 2.80 -48.29
C GLN A 606 43.02 2.11 -47.42
N ARG A 607 43.46 1.36 -46.42
CA ARG A 607 42.55 0.67 -45.50
C ARG A 607 41.73 1.65 -44.63
N LEU A 608 42.37 2.75 -44.16
CA LEU A 608 41.69 3.83 -43.45
C LEU A 608 40.59 4.49 -44.28
N GLN A 609 40.83 4.73 -45.58
CA GLN A 609 39.85 5.33 -46.48
C GLN A 609 38.66 4.40 -46.76
N GLU A 610 38.89 3.08 -46.88
CA GLU A 610 37.84 2.07 -47.01
C GLU A 610 36.95 2.01 -45.72
N LEU A 611 37.58 2.02 -44.56
CA LEU A 611 36.88 1.98 -43.29
C LEU A 611 36.06 3.27 -43.01
N CYS A 612 36.59 4.44 -43.40
CA CYS A 612 35.84 5.70 -43.31
C CYS A 612 34.60 5.69 -44.23
N ALA A 613 34.73 5.20 -45.46
CA ALA A 613 33.57 5.07 -46.36
C ALA A 613 32.53 4.09 -45.83
N LEU A 614 32.98 3.00 -45.20
CA LEU A 614 32.09 2.02 -44.58
C LEU A 614 31.36 2.59 -43.35
N ILE A 615 32.01 3.44 -42.57
CA ILE A 615 31.38 4.17 -41.44
C ILE A 615 30.30 5.11 -41.97
N GLU A 616 30.57 5.89 -43.00
CA GLU A 616 29.56 6.80 -43.59
C GLU A 616 28.35 6.03 -44.10
N GLU A 617 28.56 4.91 -44.78
CA GLU A 617 27.47 4.05 -45.29
C GLU A 617 26.62 3.48 -44.12
N LYS A 618 27.28 2.91 -43.10
CA LYS A 618 26.61 2.32 -41.95
C LYS A 618 25.91 3.37 -41.09
N GLN A 619 26.48 4.55 -40.93
CA GLN A 619 25.86 5.67 -40.22
C GLN A 619 24.58 6.13 -40.96
N GLY A 620 24.57 6.23 -42.28
CA GLY A 620 23.39 6.57 -43.07
C GLY A 620 22.28 5.52 -42.95
N LEU A 621 22.63 4.24 -42.84
CA LEU A 621 21.66 3.17 -42.56
C LEU A 621 21.12 3.23 -41.13
N LEU A 622 21.95 3.57 -40.17
CA LEU A 622 21.55 3.75 -38.76
C LEU A 622 20.56 4.93 -38.62
N ASP A 623 20.87 6.07 -39.25
CA ASP A 623 20.01 7.26 -39.19
C ASP A 623 18.63 6.96 -39.82
N SER A 624 18.57 6.25 -40.95
CA SER A 624 17.30 5.85 -41.57
C SER A 624 16.53 4.80 -40.76
N ALA A 625 17.22 3.89 -40.07
CA ALA A 625 16.58 2.95 -39.14
C ALA A 625 16.01 3.64 -37.87
N MET A 626 16.72 4.64 -37.34
CA MET A 626 16.26 5.46 -36.25
C MET A 626 15.04 6.32 -36.59
N GLU A 627 15.02 6.95 -37.77
CA GLU A 627 13.84 7.70 -38.23
C GLU A 627 12.62 6.78 -38.36
N ARG A 628 12.80 5.58 -38.92
CA ARG A 628 11.72 4.61 -39.05
C ARG A 628 11.24 4.11 -37.69
N TRP A 629 12.14 3.87 -36.74
CA TRP A 629 11.82 3.48 -35.35
C TRP A 629 11.05 4.58 -34.64
N LEU A 630 11.45 5.85 -34.78
CA LEU A 630 10.75 7.01 -34.22
C LEU A 630 9.34 7.15 -34.77
N THR A 631 9.16 7.02 -36.07
CA THR A 631 7.84 7.09 -36.73
C THR A 631 6.90 6.00 -36.24
N LEU A 632 7.39 4.76 -36.10
CA LEU A 632 6.63 3.63 -35.56
C LEU A 632 6.31 3.80 -34.07
N SER A 633 7.22 4.40 -33.30
CA SER A 633 7.02 4.72 -31.87
C SER A 633 5.92 5.77 -31.68
N GLU A 634 5.90 6.83 -32.51
CA GLU A 634 4.84 7.86 -32.45
C GLU A 634 3.47 7.30 -32.88
N GLU A 635 3.44 6.41 -33.88
CA GLU A 635 2.22 5.73 -34.30
C GLU A 635 1.68 4.74 -33.24
N MET A 636 2.55 4.16 -32.43
CA MET A 636 2.17 3.28 -31.30
C MET A 636 1.78 4.05 -30.04
N GLY A 637 2.30 5.27 -29.83
CA GLY A 637 1.96 6.12 -28.69
C GLY A 637 0.66 6.92 -28.86
N ASN A 638 0.16 7.07 -30.10
CA ASN A 638 -1.09 7.78 -30.41
C ASN A 638 -2.33 6.86 -30.53
N ASN A 639 -2.23 5.58 -30.23
CA ASN A 639 -3.31 4.61 -30.13
C ASN A 639 -3.36 4.08 -28.71
#